data_9414309dddfeca141c61d4f58dc6e5cf
#
_entry.id   9414309dddfeca141c61d4f58dc6e5cf
#
_cell.length_a   1.000
_cell.length_b   1.000
_cell.length_c   1.000
_cell.angle_alpha   90.00
_cell.angle_beta   90.00
_cell.angle_gamma   90.00
#
_symmetry.space_group_name_H-M   'P 1'
#
loop_
_entity.id
_entity.type
_entity.pdbx_description
1 polymer ?
#
loop_
_entity_poly.entity_id
_entity_poly.type
_entity_poly.pdbx_seq_one_letter_code
_entity_poly.pdbx_strand_id
1 'polypeptide(L)'
;MTDMWIHPDYIPFNAYSPSGFVRVSVDHMTVMWIHPDYIPFNAYSPSGFVRVSVDHMTVMWIHPDYIPFNAYSPSGFVRSKLIYANYGCKKDFSRLKKLNVTIKKNVVLVKYGKIHPANKVLHAQTEGAAGVILYPDPADYANGQSIVYPKTWWLPGWAVPLSHVRYNLVGDPQTPGYPAINGAPHTLAENADYPKIPVQPIGYDDARYLMSQLGGQTAPDEWRGCLNVSYKTGPGFSDESLQLELDVNNVIERRNISNVIAVIDGKYEKDKFVIIGAHTDSWTKGGVDHATGYSVIWELARGFSALVRDGWRPRRTIMLALWDASKYGHIGSFEWVQEYEKMLGRGAVAYINLDSVIRGNYSFHAEANPLLYSIIKNSTQKVPCTDPDYYDKSVYDMWLERFMDPGKPSQPKINPLNGDSDHTPFEYYLGVPSVSPMYTFNSKIYPHLPTYPAFSTLEDDKEYVETFLDKDTKLEQTVTKIVADMVLLLADSAVLPFDVQNYAQVFDRGKKYLRENEAVISSANVDINVLYSKIDLFIEATKTFAFNVTSINLDSLKESDLYLINDKLLELPRIFINYQGIPGYPQYRHLLLAPHAENLWDDQIFPGIAVTIEQCQTKKDCDPLRQQIALLIVSVHQAVEIIQDEIFIRYS
;
A
#
# COMPACT_ATOMS: atom_id res chain seq x y z
N MET A 1 35.95 -0.88 4.29
CA MET A 1 35.01 -0.40 3.29
C MET A 1 35.60 -0.74 1.96
N THR A 2 35.25 -1.87 1.43
CA THR A 2 35.68 -2.32 0.10
C THR A 2 34.42 -2.74 -0.60
N ASP A 3 34.14 -2.02 -1.69
CA ASP A 3 33.04 -2.22 -2.62
C ASP A 3 33.01 -3.68 -3.07
N MET A 4 32.00 -4.41 -2.67
CA MET A 4 31.73 -5.72 -3.24
C MET A 4 30.53 -5.57 -4.18
N TRP A 5 30.83 -5.01 -5.36
CA TRP A 5 29.97 -5.17 -6.53
C TRP A 5 30.11 -6.62 -7.01
N ILE A 6 29.04 -7.40 -6.90
CA ILE A 6 28.99 -8.69 -7.60
C ILE A 6 28.68 -8.35 -9.05
N HIS A 7 29.73 -8.31 -9.88
CA HIS A 7 29.59 -8.12 -11.31
C HIS A 7 28.95 -9.40 -11.91
N PRO A 8 27.96 -9.29 -12.81
CA PRO A 8 27.27 -10.46 -13.40
C PRO A 8 28.20 -11.45 -14.13
N ASP A 9 29.42 -11.03 -14.48
CA ASP A 9 30.35 -11.80 -15.28
C ASP A 9 31.24 -12.79 -14.48
N TYR A 10 31.07 -12.91 -13.16
CA TYR A 10 31.94 -13.79 -12.33
C TYR A 10 31.26 -15.03 -11.76
N ILE A 11 30.09 -15.42 -12.25
CA ILE A 11 29.47 -16.69 -11.86
C ILE A 11 29.68 -17.68 -13.01
N PRO A 12 30.46 -18.77 -12.84
CA PRO A 12 30.52 -19.80 -13.85
C PRO A 12 29.16 -20.49 -13.97
N PHE A 13 28.47 -20.22 -15.07
CA PHE A 13 27.22 -20.86 -15.42
C PHE A 13 27.47 -22.32 -15.77
N ASN A 14 27.08 -23.24 -14.88
CA ASN A 14 26.81 -24.64 -15.24
C ASN A 14 25.75 -25.21 -14.28
N ALA A 15 24.49 -24.87 -14.50
CA ALA A 15 23.35 -25.69 -14.11
C ALA A 15 22.07 -25.10 -14.72
N TYR A 16 21.72 -25.54 -15.90
CA TYR A 16 20.37 -25.33 -16.44
C TYR A 16 19.41 -26.27 -15.71
N SER A 17 18.49 -25.71 -14.95
CA SER A 17 17.26 -26.40 -14.53
C SER A 17 16.17 -26.10 -15.54
N PRO A 18 15.36 -27.07 -15.97
CA PRO A 18 14.27 -26.83 -16.93
C PRO A 18 13.14 -25.92 -16.40
N SER A 19 13.20 -25.52 -15.13
CA SER A 19 12.20 -24.67 -14.45
C SER A 19 12.59 -23.19 -14.36
N GLY A 20 13.65 -22.74 -15.03
CA GLY A 20 14.01 -21.31 -15.06
C GLY A 20 14.60 -20.72 -13.76
N PHE A 21 14.96 -21.55 -12.79
CA PHE A 21 15.56 -21.11 -11.53
C PHE A 21 17.08 -21.25 -11.56
N VAL A 22 17.80 -20.20 -11.18
CA VAL A 22 19.21 -20.28 -10.86
C VAL A 22 19.36 -20.31 -9.34
N ARG A 23 19.88 -21.43 -8.82
CA ARG A 23 20.13 -21.58 -7.39
C ARG A 23 21.61 -21.25 -7.12
N VAL A 24 21.85 -20.18 -6.36
CA VAL A 24 23.19 -19.84 -5.88
C VAL A 24 23.20 -19.98 -4.37
N SER A 25 24.10 -20.81 -3.84
CA SER A 25 24.29 -20.96 -2.39
C SER A 25 25.51 -20.13 -1.97
N VAL A 26 25.27 -19.12 -1.14
CA VAL A 26 26.33 -18.29 -0.53
C VAL A 26 26.20 -18.42 0.98
N ASP A 27 27.25 -18.89 1.64
CA ASP A 27 27.33 -18.99 3.10
C ASP A 27 26.08 -19.61 3.78
N HIS A 28 25.60 -20.76 3.28
CA HIS A 28 24.39 -21.46 3.78
C HIS A 28 23.05 -20.76 3.55
N MET A 29 23.01 -19.66 2.85
CA MET A 29 21.79 -19.05 2.31
C MET A 29 21.59 -19.47 0.85
N THR A 30 20.39 -19.87 0.48
CA THR A 30 20.04 -20.14 -0.91
C THR A 30 19.40 -18.89 -1.50
N VAL A 31 20.05 -18.28 -2.48
CA VAL A 31 19.47 -17.19 -3.26
C VAL A 31 18.87 -17.79 -4.53
N MET A 32 17.57 -17.63 -4.70
CA MET A 32 16.85 -18.03 -5.90
C MET A 32 16.60 -16.79 -6.76
N TRP A 33 17.15 -16.79 -7.95
CA TRP A 33 16.81 -15.83 -8.99
C TRP A 33 15.60 -16.37 -9.75
N ILE A 34 14.48 -15.67 -9.68
CA ILE A 34 13.34 -15.96 -10.54
C ILE A 34 13.51 -15.09 -11.77
N HIS A 35 13.74 -15.73 -12.92
CA HIS A 35 13.79 -15.04 -14.20
C HIS A 35 12.33 -14.77 -14.61
N PRO A 36 11.88 -13.52 -14.62
CA PRO A 36 10.51 -13.21 -14.98
C PRO A 36 10.36 -13.16 -16.49
N ASP A 37 9.24 -13.64 -16.91
CA ASP A 37 8.80 -13.56 -18.28
C ASP A 37 7.94 -12.29 -18.45
N TYR A 38 8.24 -11.54 -19.45
CA TYR A 38 7.52 -10.40 -20.04
C TYR A 38 6.37 -9.79 -19.24
N ILE A 39 6.63 -8.70 -18.55
CA ILE A 39 5.60 -7.84 -17.93
C ILE A 39 5.55 -6.51 -18.70
N PRO A 40 4.38 -5.99 -19.09
CA PRO A 40 4.28 -4.70 -19.75
C PRO A 40 4.65 -3.57 -18.78
N PHE A 41 5.53 -2.73 -19.23
CA PHE A 41 6.07 -1.64 -18.47
C PHE A 41 5.84 -0.32 -19.19
N ASN A 42 5.31 0.68 -18.48
CA ASN A 42 5.26 2.05 -18.95
C ASN A 42 6.57 2.74 -18.65
N ALA A 43 7.42 2.88 -19.59
CA ALA A 43 8.65 3.62 -19.42
C ALA A 43 8.86 4.60 -20.56
N TYR A 44 9.29 5.77 -20.23
CA TYR A 44 9.77 6.82 -21.09
C TYR A 44 8.70 7.67 -21.79
N SER A 45 8.49 8.86 -21.23
CA SER A 45 7.94 9.99 -21.97
C SER A 45 9.09 10.85 -22.48
N PRO A 46 9.36 10.87 -23.79
CA PRO A 46 10.34 11.82 -24.32
C PRO A 46 9.85 13.28 -24.37
N SER A 47 8.56 13.56 -24.14
CA SER A 47 8.04 14.93 -24.12
C SER A 47 6.56 14.99 -23.71
N GLY A 48 6.27 15.16 -22.44
CA GLY A 48 4.95 15.63 -22.00
C GLY A 48 5.04 17.11 -21.59
N PHE A 49 4.14 17.96 -22.05
CA PHE A 49 4.11 19.34 -21.61
C PHE A 49 2.70 19.93 -21.54
N VAL A 50 2.55 20.89 -20.65
CA VAL A 50 1.38 21.74 -20.56
C VAL A 50 1.74 23.09 -21.16
N ARG A 51 0.96 23.53 -22.12
CA ARG A 51 1.16 24.80 -22.78
C ARG A 51 -0.04 25.71 -22.59
N VAL A 52 0.22 26.96 -22.29
CA VAL A 52 -0.76 28.06 -22.48
C VAL A 52 -0.30 28.89 -23.65
N SER A 53 -1.11 29.00 -24.66
CA SER A 53 -0.75 29.71 -25.91
C SER A 53 -1.70 30.85 -26.20
N VAL A 54 -1.14 31.94 -26.75
CA VAL A 54 -1.83 33.03 -27.45
C VAL A 54 -1.20 33.14 -28.82
N ASP A 55 -1.96 33.07 -29.91
CA ASP A 55 -1.52 33.27 -31.29
C ASP A 55 -0.16 32.65 -31.64
N HIS A 56 0.04 31.36 -31.26
CA HIS A 56 1.29 30.60 -31.48
C HIS A 56 2.51 31.02 -30.64
N MET A 57 2.40 31.99 -29.74
CA MET A 57 3.44 32.24 -28.77
C MET A 57 3.31 31.31 -27.54
N THR A 58 4.37 30.63 -27.22
CA THR A 58 4.42 29.58 -26.19
C THR A 58 5.07 30.09 -24.94
N VAL A 59 4.42 29.86 -23.79
CA VAL A 59 5.09 29.86 -22.51
C VAL A 59 5.18 28.41 -22.06
N MET A 60 6.40 27.87 -22.08
CA MET A 60 6.68 26.47 -21.73
C MET A 60 7.64 26.45 -20.54
N TRP A 61 7.32 25.64 -19.54
CA TRP A 61 8.24 25.33 -18.46
C TRP A 61 8.50 23.83 -18.47
N ILE A 62 9.76 23.44 -18.65
CA ILE A 62 10.27 22.08 -18.45
C ILE A 62 11.48 22.21 -17.54
N HIS A 63 11.56 21.40 -16.49
CA HIS A 63 12.79 21.28 -15.73
C HIS A 63 13.88 20.75 -16.67
N PRO A 64 15.07 21.38 -16.78
CA PRO A 64 16.05 21.01 -17.78
C PRO A 64 16.62 19.59 -17.62
N ASP A 65 16.48 18.99 -16.44
CA ASP A 65 17.16 17.74 -16.11
C ASP A 65 16.26 16.49 -16.21
N TYR A 66 14.92 16.64 -16.28
CA TYR A 66 14.01 15.50 -16.49
C TYR A 66 12.61 15.92 -16.92
N ILE A 67 11.88 14.99 -17.57
CA ILE A 67 10.51 15.20 -18.01
C ILE A 67 9.57 14.47 -17.05
N PRO A 68 8.75 15.18 -16.27
CA PRO A 68 7.81 14.54 -15.36
C PRO A 68 6.68 13.85 -16.13
N PHE A 69 6.28 12.68 -15.62
CA PHE A 69 5.19 11.88 -16.23
C PHE A 69 4.36 11.17 -15.15
N ASN A 70 3.17 10.73 -15.52
CA ASN A 70 2.42 9.75 -14.75
C ASN A 70 2.36 8.43 -15.54
N ALA A 71 2.83 7.34 -14.92
CA ALA A 71 2.78 6.02 -15.54
C ALA A 71 1.34 5.60 -15.83
N TYR A 72 1.14 4.87 -16.92
CA TYR A 72 -0.15 4.46 -17.48
C TYR A 72 -1.04 5.59 -18.03
N SER A 73 -0.61 6.84 -18.00
CA SER A 73 -1.29 7.87 -18.76
C SER A 73 -1.18 7.57 -20.26
N PRO A 74 -2.27 7.56 -21.02
CA PRO A 74 -2.19 7.45 -22.47
C PRO A 74 -1.54 8.69 -23.08
N SER A 75 -0.93 8.54 -24.25
CA SER A 75 -0.57 9.66 -25.11
C SER A 75 -1.82 10.37 -25.59
N GLY A 76 -1.73 11.67 -25.75
CA GLY A 76 -2.84 12.45 -26.29
C GLY A 76 -2.59 13.95 -26.28
N PHE A 77 -3.15 14.62 -27.30
CA PHE A 77 -3.17 16.06 -27.40
C PHE A 77 -4.57 16.60 -27.16
N VAL A 78 -4.70 17.52 -26.21
CA VAL A 78 -5.98 18.16 -25.86
C VAL A 78 -5.82 19.67 -25.87
N ARG A 79 -6.65 20.36 -26.67
CA ARG A 79 -6.82 21.80 -26.60
C ARG A 79 -8.20 22.10 -26.06
N SER A 80 -8.28 22.73 -24.88
CA SER A 80 -9.55 22.95 -24.18
C SER A 80 -9.47 24.08 -23.15
N LYS A 81 -10.57 24.27 -22.43
CA LYS A 81 -10.61 25.15 -21.25
C LYS A 81 -10.08 24.43 -20.02
N LEU A 82 -9.53 25.18 -19.07
CA LEU A 82 -9.06 24.68 -17.78
C LEU A 82 -10.14 24.84 -16.72
N ILE A 83 -10.28 23.83 -15.85
CA ILE A 83 -11.17 23.84 -14.66
C ILE A 83 -10.35 23.45 -13.45
N TYR A 84 -10.51 24.16 -12.35
CA TYR A 84 -9.97 23.76 -11.06
C TYR A 84 -10.97 22.90 -10.28
N ALA A 85 -10.56 21.70 -9.90
CA ALA A 85 -11.39 20.69 -9.26
C ALA A 85 -10.87 20.22 -7.90
N ASN A 86 -10.21 21.11 -7.14
CA ASN A 86 -9.69 20.85 -5.79
C ASN A 86 -8.85 19.58 -5.74
N TYR A 87 -9.22 18.55 -4.94
CA TYR A 87 -8.52 17.26 -4.87
C TYR A 87 -9.05 16.20 -5.84
N GLY A 88 -10.06 16.50 -6.66
CA GLY A 88 -10.64 15.54 -7.61
C GLY A 88 -11.41 14.40 -6.95
N CYS A 89 -11.91 14.60 -5.73
CA CYS A 89 -12.82 13.66 -5.08
C CYS A 89 -14.21 13.71 -5.73
N LYS A 90 -15.01 12.65 -5.63
CA LYS A 90 -16.42 12.65 -6.14
C LYS A 90 -17.22 13.85 -5.66
N LYS A 91 -17.04 14.26 -4.39
CA LYS A 91 -17.70 15.45 -3.81
C LYS A 91 -17.29 16.76 -4.49
N ASP A 92 -16.03 16.88 -4.95
CA ASP A 92 -15.53 18.07 -5.63
C ASP A 92 -16.19 18.22 -7.00
N PHE A 93 -16.27 17.15 -7.79
CA PHE A 93 -17.00 17.13 -9.04
C PHE A 93 -18.52 17.40 -8.86
N SER A 94 -19.12 16.82 -7.83
CA SER A 94 -20.52 17.10 -7.46
C SER A 94 -20.72 18.58 -7.10
N ARG A 95 -19.74 19.20 -6.45
CA ARG A 95 -19.76 20.64 -6.12
C ARG A 95 -19.67 21.50 -7.38
N LEU A 96 -18.78 21.16 -8.33
CA LEU A 96 -18.68 21.86 -9.63
C LEU A 96 -19.99 21.81 -10.40
N LYS A 97 -20.67 20.66 -10.44
CA LYS A 97 -22.00 20.54 -11.06
C LYS A 97 -23.03 21.46 -10.42
N LYS A 98 -23.05 21.55 -9.09
CA LYS A 98 -23.93 22.48 -8.34
C LYS A 98 -23.62 23.96 -8.63
N LEU A 99 -22.38 24.26 -9.00
CA LEU A 99 -21.92 25.58 -9.41
C LEU A 99 -22.12 25.82 -10.92
N ASN A 100 -22.78 24.91 -11.65
CA ASN A 100 -22.98 24.95 -13.10
C ASN A 100 -21.67 25.04 -13.92
N VAL A 101 -20.57 24.46 -13.42
CA VAL A 101 -19.29 24.36 -14.12
C VAL A 101 -19.28 23.10 -14.99
N THR A 102 -19.12 23.27 -16.30
CA THR A 102 -19.13 22.17 -17.27
C THR A 102 -17.77 21.47 -17.32
N ILE A 103 -17.69 20.23 -16.80
CA ILE A 103 -16.46 19.44 -16.76
C ILE A 103 -16.19 18.78 -18.11
N LYS A 104 -17.23 18.28 -18.76
CA LYS A 104 -17.14 17.49 -20.00
C LYS A 104 -16.33 18.19 -21.08
N LYS A 105 -15.37 17.46 -21.68
CA LYS A 105 -14.45 17.88 -22.73
C LYS A 105 -13.44 18.99 -22.31
N ASN A 106 -13.30 19.27 -21.02
CA ASN A 106 -12.32 20.23 -20.51
C ASN A 106 -11.21 19.49 -19.74
N VAL A 107 -10.04 20.12 -19.61
CA VAL A 107 -8.96 19.65 -18.76
C VAL A 107 -9.22 20.10 -17.32
N VAL A 108 -8.98 19.21 -16.37
CA VAL A 108 -9.10 19.52 -14.94
C VAL A 108 -7.74 19.60 -14.26
N LEU A 109 -7.54 20.66 -13.47
CA LEU A 109 -6.40 20.86 -12.59
C LEU A 109 -6.78 20.40 -11.20
N VAL A 110 -6.04 19.43 -10.62
CA VAL A 110 -6.32 18.85 -9.33
C VAL A 110 -5.08 18.76 -8.45
N LYS A 111 -5.26 18.91 -7.14
CA LYS A 111 -4.21 18.76 -6.14
C LYS A 111 -3.85 17.30 -5.94
N TYR A 112 -2.57 16.99 -5.71
CA TYR A 112 -2.17 15.75 -5.02
C TYR A 112 -2.73 15.73 -3.59
N GLY A 113 -2.60 14.60 -2.90
CA GLY A 113 -3.09 14.44 -1.52
C GLY A 113 -4.56 14.02 -1.42
N LYS A 114 -5.01 13.69 -0.23
CA LYS A 114 -6.32 13.18 0.20
C LYS A 114 -6.74 11.84 -0.39
N ILE A 115 -6.67 11.64 -1.69
CA ILE A 115 -6.94 10.37 -2.37
C ILE A 115 -5.83 10.06 -3.38
N HIS A 116 -5.68 8.79 -3.70
CA HIS A 116 -4.67 8.33 -4.63
C HIS A 116 -4.84 8.99 -6.03
N PRO A 117 -3.75 9.34 -6.75
CA PRO A 117 -3.81 9.96 -8.08
C PRO A 117 -4.68 9.20 -9.10
N ALA A 118 -4.62 7.86 -9.08
CA ALA A 118 -5.45 7.02 -9.95
C ALA A 118 -6.96 7.24 -9.74
N ASN A 119 -7.41 7.39 -8.47
CA ASN A 119 -8.81 7.68 -8.17
C ASN A 119 -9.23 9.06 -8.68
N LYS A 120 -8.35 10.07 -8.61
CA LYS A 120 -8.61 11.41 -9.16
C LYS A 120 -8.86 11.37 -10.66
N VAL A 121 -8.00 10.62 -11.38
CA VAL A 121 -8.09 10.45 -12.83
C VAL A 121 -9.37 9.67 -13.22
N LEU A 122 -9.69 8.60 -12.48
CA LEU A 122 -10.92 7.84 -12.68
C LEU A 122 -12.18 8.71 -12.51
N HIS A 123 -12.22 9.52 -11.44
CA HIS A 123 -13.35 10.43 -11.21
C HIS A 123 -13.46 11.49 -12.33
N ALA A 124 -12.33 12.10 -12.73
CA ALA A 124 -12.32 13.07 -13.83
C ALA A 124 -12.79 12.45 -15.14
N GLN A 125 -12.30 11.25 -15.47
CA GLN A 125 -12.72 10.50 -16.68
C GLN A 125 -14.20 10.15 -16.62
N THR A 126 -14.72 9.72 -15.50
CA THR A 126 -16.15 9.41 -15.29
C THR A 126 -17.03 10.63 -15.52
N GLU A 127 -16.55 11.82 -15.17
CA GLU A 127 -17.23 13.10 -15.38
C GLU A 127 -17.05 13.64 -16.82
N GLY A 128 -16.31 12.92 -17.67
CA GLY A 128 -16.10 13.25 -19.08
C GLY A 128 -15.05 14.33 -19.31
N ALA A 129 -14.12 14.53 -18.38
CA ALA A 129 -12.95 15.39 -18.59
C ALA A 129 -12.13 14.90 -19.79
N ALA A 130 -11.46 15.81 -20.49
CA ALA A 130 -10.61 15.49 -21.64
C ALA A 130 -9.15 15.19 -21.24
N GLY A 131 -8.72 15.63 -20.05
CA GLY A 131 -7.39 15.38 -19.51
C GLY A 131 -7.30 15.87 -18.06
N VAL A 132 -6.22 15.53 -17.39
CA VAL A 132 -5.95 15.89 -15.99
C VAL A 132 -4.55 16.47 -15.86
N ILE A 133 -4.44 17.55 -15.09
CA ILE A 133 -3.17 18.10 -14.61
C ILE A 133 -3.13 17.93 -13.10
N LEU A 134 -2.06 17.30 -12.59
CA LEU A 134 -1.85 17.07 -11.14
C LEU A 134 -0.77 18.00 -10.60
N TYR A 135 -0.98 18.56 -9.42
CA TYR A 135 0.05 19.38 -8.76
C TYR A 135 0.04 19.21 -7.24
N PRO A 136 1.22 19.30 -6.56
CA PRO A 136 1.30 19.36 -5.10
C PRO A 136 0.94 20.78 -4.63
N ASP A 137 -0.08 20.95 -3.78
CA ASP A 137 -0.35 22.28 -3.22
C ASP A 137 0.61 22.57 -2.06
N PRO A 138 1.23 23.78 -1.99
CA PRO A 138 2.13 24.10 -0.88
C PRO A 138 1.45 24.17 0.49
N ALA A 139 0.12 24.22 0.56
CA ALA A 139 -0.59 24.03 1.83
C ALA A 139 -0.35 22.65 2.43
N ASP A 140 -0.28 21.61 1.59
CA ASP A 140 -0.08 20.23 1.99
C ASP A 140 1.42 19.84 2.05
N TYR A 141 2.20 20.21 1.02
CA TYR A 141 3.57 19.74 0.82
C TYR A 141 4.67 20.70 1.28
N ALA A 142 4.32 21.95 1.62
CA ALA A 142 5.23 22.94 2.17
C ALA A 142 4.70 23.61 3.45
N ASN A 143 3.57 23.15 3.98
CA ASN A 143 2.89 23.73 5.14
C ASN A 143 2.75 25.29 5.04
N GLY A 144 2.57 25.79 3.81
CA GLY A 144 2.53 27.21 3.49
C GLY A 144 3.87 27.94 3.67
N GLN A 145 4.97 27.24 3.88
CA GLN A 145 6.30 27.83 4.10
C GLN A 145 6.94 28.27 2.77
N SER A 146 7.72 29.36 2.84
CA SER A 146 8.55 29.82 1.71
C SER A 146 9.98 29.27 1.76
N ILE A 147 10.43 28.75 2.93
CA ILE A 147 11.74 28.12 3.08
C ILE A 147 11.53 26.61 2.89
N VAL A 148 12.12 26.10 1.82
CA VAL A 148 11.93 24.73 1.32
C VAL A 148 13.28 24.03 1.13
N TYR A 149 13.28 22.80 0.66
CA TYR A 149 14.48 22.04 0.34
C TYR A 149 15.41 22.85 -0.63
N PRO A 150 16.74 22.84 -0.42
CA PRO A 150 17.48 22.00 0.56
C PRO A 150 17.65 22.64 1.96
N LYS A 151 17.02 23.76 2.27
CA LYS A 151 17.16 24.40 3.59
C LYS A 151 16.28 23.77 4.66
N THR A 152 15.17 23.21 4.25
CA THR A 152 14.22 22.46 5.10
C THR A 152 13.71 21.23 4.35
N TRP A 153 12.98 20.37 5.02
CA TRP A 153 12.42 19.16 4.42
C TRP A 153 11.20 19.39 3.50
N TRP A 154 10.70 20.66 3.43
CA TRP A 154 9.52 21.01 2.65
C TRP A 154 9.77 21.02 1.14
N LEU A 155 8.75 20.62 0.37
CA LEU A 155 8.83 20.50 -1.08
C LEU A 155 8.99 21.86 -1.76
N PRO A 156 9.99 22.06 -2.67
CA PRO A 156 10.13 23.29 -3.45
C PRO A 156 9.13 23.36 -4.61
N GLY A 157 8.91 24.56 -5.15
CA GLY A 157 7.87 24.84 -6.14
C GLY A 157 8.06 24.20 -7.50
N TRP A 158 9.31 23.89 -7.86
CA TRP A 158 9.63 23.19 -9.11
C TRP A 158 9.49 21.67 -9.02
N ALA A 159 9.46 21.11 -7.80
CA ALA A 159 9.44 19.67 -7.62
C ALA A 159 8.09 19.07 -8.04
N VAL A 160 8.17 17.98 -8.76
CA VAL A 160 7.00 17.29 -9.34
C VAL A 160 6.93 15.87 -8.81
N PRO A 161 5.88 15.51 -8.05
CA PRO A 161 5.67 14.12 -7.66
C PRO A 161 5.28 13.27 -8.87
N LEU A 162 6.00 12.17 -9.07
CA LEU A 162 5.64 11.16 -10.05
C LEU A 162 4.71 10.11 -9.42
N SER A 163 3.90 9.45 -10.24
CA SER A 163 3.01 8.40 -9.77
C SER A 163 2.51 7.58 -10.95
N HIS A 164 1.83 6.47 -10.67
CA HIS A 164 0.97 5.83 -11.64
C HIS A 164 -0.48 6.30 -11.50
N VAL A 165 -1.24 6.21 -12.58
CA VAL A 165 -2.65 6.65 -12.62
C VAL A 165 -3.61 5.54 -13.02
N ARG A 166 -3.18 4.30 -12.93
CA ARG A 166 -4.01 3.11 -13.12
C ARG A 166 -4.81 2.83 -11.83
N TYR A 167 -6.12 2.65 -11.93
CA TYR A 167 -7.01 2.51 -10.77
C TYR A 167 -7.24 1.07 -10.30
N ASN A 168 -7.01 0.06 -11.14
CA ASN A 168 -6.95 -1.34 -10.73
C ASN A 168 -5.50 -1.72 -10.43
N LEU A 169 -5.12 -1.59 -9.15
CA LEU A 169 -3.76 -1.31 -8.73
C LEU A 169 -2.82 -2.48 -8.61
N VAL A 170 -3.20 -3.71 -8.90
CA VAL A 170 -2.37 -4.85 -8.55
C VAL A 170 -2.06 -5.73 -9.74
N GLY A 171 -0.79 -6.06 -9.88
CA GLY A 171 -0.27 -6.95 -10.90
C GLY A 171 -0.25 -6.36 -12.31
N ASP A 172 0.09 -7.21 -13.27
CA ASP A 172 0.11 -6.86 -14.68
C ASP A 172 -1.32 -6.65 -15.23
N PRO A 173 -1.64 -5.48 -15.79
CA PRO A 173 -2.96 -5.21 -16.36
C PRO A 173 -3.32 -6.09 -17.56
N GLN A 174 -2.36 -6.74 -18.18
CA GLN A 174 -2.57 -7.62 -19.33
C GLN A 174 -2.65 -9.11 -18.98
N THR A 175 -2.46 -9.50 -17.71
CA THR A 175 -2.68 -10.87 -17.21
C THR A 175 -3.67 -10.90 -16.03
N PRO A 176 -4.90 -10.38 -16.19
CA PRO A 176 -5.85 -10.26 -15.08
C PRO A 176 -6.27 -11.63 -14.56
N GLY A 177 -5.92 -11.92 -13.29
CA GLY A 177 -6.32 -13.15 -12.59
C GLY A 177 -5.43 -14.37 -12.82
N TYR A 178 -4.29 -14.22 -13.47
CA TYR A 178 -3.27 -15.26 -13.65
C TYR A 178 -1.87 -14.64 -13.76
N PRO A 179 -0.80 -15.37 -13.37
CA PRO A 179 0.53 -14.80 -13.34
C PRO A 179 1.11 -14.56 -14.73
N ALA A 180 1.86 -13.46 -14.88
CA ALA A 180 2.60 -13.09 -16.08
C ALA A 180 3.88 -13.94 -16.23
N ILE A 181 3.74 -15.26 -16.43
CA ILE A 181 4.83 -16.18 -16.66
C ILE A 181 5.12 -16.36 -18.16
N ASN A 182 6.28 -16.96 -18.47
CA ASN A 182 6.69 -17.21 -19.86
C ASN A 182 5.66 -18.06 -20.62
N GLY A 183 5.22 -17.53 -21.76
CA GLY A 183 4.22 -18.20 -22.58
C GLY A 183 2.76 -17.97 -22.13
N ALA A 184 2.50 -17.28 -21.03
CA ALA A 184 1.15 -16.89 -20.67
C ALA A 184 0.57 -15.93 -21.71
N PRO A 185 -0.69 -16.13 -22.18
CA PRO A 185 -1.30 -15.21 -23.10
C PRO A 185 -1.61 -13.89 -22.40
N HIS A 186 -1.40 -12.78 -23.08
CA HIS A 186 -1.74 -11.46 -22.56
C HIS A 186 -2.98 -10.92 -23.26
N THR A 187 -3.82 -10.19 -22.52
CA THR A 187 -4.93 -9.44 -23.11
C THR A 187 -4.39 -8.29 -23.96
N LEU A 188 -5.19 -7.86 -24.96
CA LEU A 188 -4.83 -6.68 -25.75
C LEU A 188 -4.80 -5.44 -24.85
N ALA A 189 -3.86 -4.53 -25.11
CA ALA A 189 -3.71 -3.30 -24.33
C ALA A 189 -4.99 -2.45 -24.31
N GLU A 190 -5.78 -2.47 -25.36
CA GLU A 190 -7.08 -1.78 -25.45
C GLU A 190 -8.15 -2.33 -24.50
N ASN A 191 -8.02 -3.59 -24.06
CA ASN A 191 -8.89 -4.27 -23.10
C ASN A 191 -8.34 -4.23 -21.66
N ALA A 192 -7.14 -3.74 -21.47
CA ALA A 192 -6.56 -3.56 -20.14
C ALA A 192 -7.14 -2.31 -19.44
N ASP A 193 -7.15 -2.33 -18.13
CA ASP A 193 -7.67 -1.25 -17.27
C ASP A 193 -6.76 -0.02 -17.23
N TYR A 194 -6.46 0.54 -18.41
CA TYR A 194 -5.71 1.78 -18.49
C TYR A 194 -6.62 3.00 -18.44
N PRO A 195 -6.17 4.14 -17.89
CA PRO A 195 -6.81 5.43 -18.04
C PRO A 195 -6.99 5.78 -19.54
N LYS A 196 -8.07 6.50 -19.86
CA LYS A 196 -8.43 6.83 -21.26
C LYS A 196 -8.21 8.29 -21.60
N ILE A 197 -7.75 9.10 -20.66
CA ILE A 197 -7.49 10.53 -20.80
C ILE A 197 -6.05 10.85 -20.41
N PRO A 198 -5.35 11.76 -21.12
CA PRO A 198 -3.98 12.13 -20.82
C PRO A 198 -3.85 12.81 -19.46
N VAL A 199 -2.75 12.53 -18.75
CA VAL A 199 -2.46 13.02 -17.40
C VAL A 199 -1.04 13.54 -17.35
N GLN A 200 -0.86 14.78 -16.86
CA GLN A 200 0.44 15.41 -16.70
C GLN A 200 0.61 15.94 -15.28
N PRO A 201 1.68 15.56 -14.56
CA PRO A 201 2.04 16.20 -13.31
C PRO A 201 2.87 17.47 -13.55
N ILE A 202 2.70 18.47 -12.69
CA ILE A 202 3.46 19.72 -12.70
C ILE A 202 3.85 20.15 -11.27
N GLY A 203 4.84 21.02 -11.15
CA GLY A 203 5.18 21.67 -9.89
C GLY A 203 4.16 22.72 -9.46
N TYR A 204 4.20 23.13 -8.20
CA TYR A 204 3.24 24.14 -7.74
C TYR A 204 3.57 25.57 -8.21
N ASP A 205 4.77 25.85 -8.70
CA ASP A 205 5.09 27.14 -9.34
C ASP A 205 4.37 27.26 -10.69
N ASP A 206 4.34 26.18 -11.49
CA ASP A 206 3.58 26.13 -12.74
C ASP A 206 2.06 26.20 -12.45
N ALA A 207 1.59 25.45 -11.46
CA ALA A 207 0.19 25.51 -11.04
C ALA A 207 -0.21 26.92 -10.59
N ARG A 208 0.66 27.64 -9.90
CA ARG A 208 0.46 29.05 -9.52
C ARG A 208 0.24 29.92 -10.74
N TYR A 209 1.04 29.76 -11.79
CA TYR A 209 0.88 30.48 -13.03
C TYR A 209 -0.49 30.18 -13.68
N LEU A 210 -0.84 28.91 -13.87
CA LEU A 210 -2.12 28.50 -14.45
C LEU A 210 -3.31 29.06 -13.65
N MET A 211 -3.27 28.93 -12.33
CA MET A 211 -4.31 29.41 -11.44
C MET A 211 -4.44 30.95 -11.44
N SER A 212 -3.34 31.69 -11.58
CA SER A 212 -3.37 33.14 -11.67
C SER A 212 -4.12 33.66 -12.91
N GLN A 213 -4.08 32.91 -13.99
CA GLN A 213 -4.78 33.25 -15.24
C GLN A 213 -6.23 32.74 -15.26
N LEU A 214 -6.60 31.82 -14.35
CA LEU A 214 -7.89 31.12 -14.41
C LEU A 214 -9.06 32.09 -14.23
N GLY A 215 -10.07 31.94 -15.07
CA GLY A 215 -11.31 32.71 -15.09
C GLY A 215 -12.44 32.04 -14.29
N GLY A 216 -13.65 32.50 -14.56
CA GLY A 216 -14.86 31.94 -13.94
C GLY A 216 -15.13 32.48 -12.55
N GLN A 217 -16.01 31.79 -11.84
CA GLN A 217 -16.44 32.18 -10.48
C GLN A 217 -15.39 31.83 -9.41
N THR A 218 -15.48 32.50 -8.26
CA THR A 218 -14.62 32.19 -7.11
C THR A 218 -14.87 30.76 -6.63
N ALA A 219 -13.79 30.03 -6.40
CA ALA A 219 -13.85 28.68 -5.84
C ALA A 219 -14.34 28.71 -4.37
N PRO A 220 -14.97 27.63 -3.88
CA PRO A 220 -15.33 27.52 -2.47
C PRO A 220 -14.14 27.78 -1.55
N ASP A 221 -14.38 28.42 -0.39
CA ASP A 221 -13.30 28.78 0.53
C ASP A 221 -12.50 27.59 1.02
N GLU A 222 -13.15 26.45 1.22
CA GLU A 222 -12.52 25.18 1.60
C GLU A 222 -11.63 24.56 0.51
N TRP A 223 -11.62 25.11 -0.70
CA TRP A 223 -10.77 24.68 -1.80
C TRP A 223 -9.47 25.48 -1.91
N ARG A 224 -9.34 26.54 -1.11
CA ARG A 224 -8.13 27.36 -1.11
C ARG A 224 -6.93 26.55 -0.62
N GLY A 225 -5.79 26.78 -1.23
CA GLY A 225 -4.49 26.32 -0.82
C GLY A 225 -3.56 27.51 -0.55
N CYS A 226 -2.26 27.29 -0.70
CA CYS A 226 -1.24 28.31 -0.41
C CYS A 226 -0.48 28.81 -1.67
N LEU A 227 -1.10 28.78 -2.85
CA LEU A 227 -0.46 29.30 -4.08
C LEU A 227 -0.35 30.85 -4.11
N ASN A 228 -0.98 31.54 -3.19
CA ASN A 228 -1.03 33.01 -3.15
C ASN A 228 -1.63 33.64 -4.42
N VAL A 229 -2.75 33.07 -4.88
CA VAL A 229 -3.54 33.54 -6.04
C VAL A 229 -5.02 33.54 -5.69
N SER A 230 -5.84 34.23 -6.52
CA SER A 230 -7.29 34.13 -6.43
C SER A 230 -7.73 32.78 -7.00
N TYR A 231 -8.26 31.91 -6.12
CA TYR A 231 -8.78 30.60 -6.56
C TYR A 231 -10.13 30.77 -7.27
N LYS A 232 -10.17 30.41 -8.56
CA LYS A 232 -11.37 30.39 -9.38
C LYS A 232 -11.61 28.99 -9.93
N THR A 233 -12.85 28.71 -10.33
CA THR A 233 -13.22 27.36 -10.81
C THR A 233 -13.00 27.16 -12.31
N GLY A 234 -12.80 28.21 -13.10
CA GLY A 234 -12.95 28.14 -14.55
C GLY A 234 -14.44 28.13 -14.96
N PRO A 235 -14.82 27.68 -16.16
CA PRO A 235 -13.93 27.13 -17.18
C PRO A 235 -13.17 28.20 -17.97
N GLY A 236 -11.91 27.93 -18.24
CA GLY A 236 -11.03 28.76 -19.06
C GLY A 236 -10.34 29.88 -18.31
N PHE A 237 -9.63 30.71 -19.02
CA PHE A 237 -8.82 31.80 -18.49
C PHE A 237 -9.62 33.11 -18.44
N SER A 238 -9.17 34.07 -17.65
CA SER A 238 -9.76 35.43 -17.57
C SER A 238 -9.58 36.19 -18.88
N ASP A 239 -8.46 35.94 -19.56
CA ASP A 239 -8.22 36.37 -20.94
C ASP A 239 -8.70 35.28 -21.89
N GLU A 240 -9.79 35.55 -22.64
CA GLU A 240 -10.41 34.57 -23.55
C GLU A 240 -9.53 34.22 -24.75
N SER A 241 -8.49 35.00 -25.05
CA SER A 241 -7.51 34.70 -26.11
C SER A 241 -6.57 33.57 -25.70
N LEU A 242 -6.42 33.28 -24.40
CA LEU A 242 -5.59 32.20 -23.88
C LEU A 242 -6.30 30.85 -24.04
N GLN A 243 -5.56 29.85 -24.51
CA GLN A 243 -6.00 28.46 -24.59
C GLN A 243 -5.04 27.53 -23.89
N LEU A 244 -5.57 26.51 -23.26
CA LEU A 244 -4.78 25.42 -22.69
C LEU A 244 -4.54 24.34 -23.73
N GLU A 245 -3.29 23.94 -23.88
CA GLU A 245 -2.87 22.75 -24.62
C GLU A 245 -2.19 21.78 -23.64
N LEU A 246 -2.67 20.55 -23.63
CA LEU A 246 -2.09 19.43 -22.89
C LEU A 246 -1.60 18.42 -23.91
N ASP A 247 -0.31 18.16 -23.96
CA ASP A 247 0.33 17.20 -24.85
C ASP A 247 1.11 16.19 -24.03
N VAL A 248 0.69 14.92 -24.08
CA VAL A 248 1.29 13.80 -23.36
C VAL A 248 1.73 12.76 -24.36
N ASN A 249 2.99 12.36 -24.30
CA ASN A 249 3.62 11.44 -25.27
C ASN A 249 4.22 10.21 -24.56
N ASN A 250 3.45 9.55 -23.72
CA ASN A 250 3.86 8.32 -23.04
C ASN A 250 3.85 7.14 -24.03
N VAL A 251 4.79 6.22 -23.85
CA VAL A 251 4.83 4.96 -24.58
C VAL A 251 4.65 3.81 -23.60
N ILE A 252 3.74 2.88 -23.92
CA ILE A 252 3.55 1.64 -23.17
C ILE A 252 4.43 0.58 -23.80
N GLU A 253 5.41 0.07 -23.03
CA GLU A 253 6.31 -0.99 -23.45
C GLU A 253 6.20 -2.19 -22.52
N ARG A 254 6.45 -3.36 -23.07
CA ARG A 254 6.59 -4.61 -22.28
C ARG A 254 8.05 -4.86 -21.99
N ARG A 255 8.37 -5.08 -20.72
CA ARG A 255 9.74 -5.34 -20.25
C ARG A 255 9.78 -6.47 -19.23
N ASN A 256 10.94 -7.14 -19.14
CA ASN A 256 11.20 -8.10 -18.07
C ASN A 256 11.52 -7.35 -16.78
N ILE A 257 11.02 -7.88 -15.68
CA ILE A 257 11.38 -7.46 -14.33
C ILE A 257 11.98 -8.64 -13.56
N SER A 258 12.62 -8.39 -12.42
CA SER A 258 13.33 -9.43 -11.66
C SER A 258 13.11 -9.25 -10.16
N ASN A 259 12.42 -10.20 -9.56
CA ASN A 259 12.41 -10.32 -8.11
C ASN A 259 13.64 -11.10 -7.62
N VAL A 260 14.12 -10.77 -6.41
CA VAL A 260 15.20 -11.52 -5.77
C VAL A 260 14.68 -12.13 -4.47
N ILE A 261 14.74 -13.44 -4.34
CA ILE A 261 14.28 -14.17 -3.16
C ILE A 261 15.46 -14.91 -2.53
N ALA A 262 15.77 -14.57 -1.28
CA ALA A 262 16.76 -15.30 -0.47
C ALA A 262 16.02 -16.15 0.59
N VAL A 263 16.48 -17.39 0.77
CA VAL A 263 15.79 -18.37 1.61
C VAL A 263 16.73 -18.94 2.67
N ILE A 264 16.27 -18.97 3.91
CA ILE A 264 16.88 -19.69 5.03
C ILE A 264 15.93 -20.82 5.40
N ASP A 265 16.31 -22.05 5.08
CA ASP A 265 15.47 -23.23 5.33
C ASP A 265 15.19 -23.44 6.82
N GLY A 266 13.93 -23.67 7.13
CA GLY A 266 13.49 -24.07 8.45
C GLY A 266 13.99 -25.46 8.83
N LYS A 267 14.16 -25.68 10.13
CA LYS A 267 14.60 -26.98 10.66
C LYS A 267 13.46 -28.00 10.75
N TYR A 268 12.28 -27.56 11.18
CA TYR A 268 11.15 -28.43 11.48
C TYR A 268 9.98 -28.22 10.51
N GLU A 269 9.50 -26.98 10.36
CA GLU A 269 8.37 -26.61 9.52
C GLU A 269 8.91 -25.91 8.24
N LYS A 270 9.57 -26.67 7.35
CA LYS A 270 10.20 -26.13 6.13
C LYS A 270 9.21 -25.60 5.11
N ASP A 271 7.98 -26.07 5.15
CA ASP A 271 6.86 -25.67 4.29
C ASP A 271 6.06 -24.47 4.83
N LYS A 272 6.49 -23.91 5.95
CA LYS A 272 5.93 -22.69 6.52
C LYS A 272 6.91 -21.53 6.35
N PHE A 273 6.42 -20.37 5.87
CA PHE A 273 7.25 -19.26 5.39
C PHE A 273 6.95 -17.97 6.15
N VAL A 274 7.95 -17.41 6.81
CA VAL A 274 7.93 -16.02 7.27
C VAL A 274 8.59 -15.17 6.19
N ILE A 275 7.85 -14.26 5.57
CA ILE A 275 8.28 -13.51 4.40
C ILE A 275 8.50 -12.06 4.76
N ILE A 276 9.65 -11.52 4.40
CA ILE A 276 9.99 -10.11 4.58
C ILE A 276 10.28 -9.55 3.19
N GLY A 277 9.61 -8.46 2.82
CA GLY A 277 9.77 -7.89 1.48
C GLY A 277 10.03 -6.40 1.48
N ALA A 278 10.82 -5.93 0.54
CA ALA A 278 10.99 -4.53 0.16
C ALA A 278 11.02 -4.42 -1.37
N HIS A 279 10.66 -3.27 -1.92
CA HIS A 279 10.81 -3.05 -3.35
C HIS A 279 12.18 -2.44 -3.69
N THR A 280 12.59 -2.57 -4.95
CA THR A 280 13.89 -2.12 -5.46
C THR A 280 13.80 -0.97 -6.43
N ASP A 281 12.59 -0.70 -6.94
CA ASP A 281 12.34 0.36 -7.90
C ASP A 281 11.94 1.67 -7.19
N SER A 282 12.24 2.80 -7.83
CA SER A 282 11.81 4.13 -7.42
C SER A 282 11.47 4.97 -8.65
N TRP A 283 10.60 5.97 -8.46
CA TRP A 283 10.31 6.95 -9.51
C TRP A 283 11.52 7.85 -9.83
N THR A 284 12.37 8.08 -8.84
CA THR A 284 13.49 9.02 -8.92
C THR A 284 14.73 8.42 -8.23
N LYS A 285 15.42 9.17 -7.38
CA LYS A 285 16.63 8.71 -6.66
C LYS A 285 16.31 7.76 -5.52
N GLY A 286 15.11 7.87 -4.89
CA GLY A 286 14.62 6.92 -3.92
C GLY A 286 15.40 6.86 -2.62
N GLY A 287 15.74 8.00 -2.05
CA GLY A 287 16.49 8.06 -0.78
C GLY A 287 15.70 7.50 0.40
N VAL A 288 14.43 7.87 0.50
CA VAL A 288 13.48 7.28 1.46
C VAL A 288 12.72 6.14 0.79
N ASP A 289 12.11 6.43 -0.37
CA ASP A 289 11.20 5.55 -1.09
C ASP A 289 11.97 4.58 -1.97
N HIS A 290 12.34 3.57 -1.44
CA HIS A 290 12.88 2.23 -1.47
C HIS A 290 14.16 2.06 -0.62
N ALA A 291 15.11 2.98 -0.60
CA ALA A 291 16.42 2.72 0.00
C ALA A 291 16.35 2.41 1.49
N THR A 292 15.44 3.05 2.25
CA THR A 292 15.31 2.78 3.70
C THR A 292 14.76 1.39 4.01
N GLY A 293 13.81 0.87 3.23
CA GLY A 293 13.33 -0.50 3.39
C GLY A 293 14.33 -1.54 2.89
N TYR A 294 14.98 -1.23 1.77
CA TYR A 294 16.01 -2.06 1.18
C TYR A 294 17.23 -2.25 2.11
N SER A 295 17.68 -1.17 2.77
CA SER A 295 18.79 -1.23 3.75
C SER A 295 18.48 -2.13 4.93
N VAL A 296 17.23 -2.11 5.42
CA VAL A 296 16.78 -2.99 6.50
C VAL A 296 16.85 -4.47 6.09
N ILE A 297 16.41 -4.83 4.87
CA ILE A 297 16.53 -6.22 4.37
C ILE A 297 17.98 -6.66 4.28
N TRP A 298 18.88 -5.81 3.81
CA TRP A 298 20.30 -6.13 3.73
C TRP A 298 20.90 -6.40 5.12
N GLU A 299 20.56 -5.59 6.09
CA GLU A 299 21.06 -5.75 7.46
C GLU A 299 20.48 -7.00 8.13
N LEU A 300 19.19 -7.32 7.89
CA LEU A 300 18.58 -8.59 8.31
C LEU A 300 19.27 -9.79 7.67
N ALA A 301 19.53 -9.75 6.37
CA ALA A 301 20.25 -10.81 5.67
C ALA A 301 21.63 -11.04 6.25
N ARG A 302 22.38 -9.97 6.55
CA ARG A 302 23.70 -10.02 7.18
C ARG A 302 23.63 -10.65 8.59
N GLY A 303 22.66 -10.21 9.40
CA GLY A 303 22.45 -10.70 10.77
C GLY A 303 22.05 -12.16 10.82
N PHE A 304 21.07 -12.58 10.01
CA PHE A 304 20.63 -13.97 9.94
C PHE A 304 21.72 -14.89 9.36
N SER A 305 22.49 -14.42 8.36
CA SER A 305 23.63 -15.18 7.86
C SER A 305 24.68 -15.45 8.95
N ALA A 306 24.93 -14.48 9.83
CA ALA A 306 25.84 -14.69 10.97
C ALA A 306 25.30 -15.75 11.93
N LEU A 307 24.02 -15.69 12.31
CA LEU A 307 23.38 -16.71 13.16
C LEU A 307 23.43 -18.10 12.53
N VAL A 308 23.19 -18.19 11.21
CA VAL A 308 23.25 -19.46 10.47
C VAL A 308 24.66 -20.04 10.47
N ARG A 309 25.71 -19.22 10.32
CA ARG A 309 27.12 -19.65 10.44
C ARG A 309 27.46 -20.15 11.83
N ASP A 310 26.87 -19.53 12.88
CA ASP A 310 27.05 -19.95 14.27
C ASP A 310 26.22 -21.20 14.62
N GLY A 311 25.53 -21.81 13.67
CA GLY A 311 24.79 -23.07 13.82
C GLY A 311 23.28 -22.92 14.11
N TRP A 312 22.75 -21.70 14.22
CA TRP A 312 21.32 -21.50 14.37
C TRP A 312 20.55 -21.87 13.09
N ARG A 313 19.36 -22.42 13.26
CA ARG A 313 18.39 -22.65 12.18
C ARG A 313 17.00 -22.32 12.70
N PRO A 314 16.20 -21.54 11.97
CA PRO A 314 14.83 -21.22 12.39
C PRO A 314 13.97 -22.49 12.39
N ARG A 315 12.89 -22.50 13.17
CA ARG A 315 11.89 -23.57 13.11
C ARG A 315 11.20 -23.59 11.75
N ARG A 316 10.79 -22.41 11.26
CA ARG A 316 10.13 -22.17 9.96
C ARG A 316 11.07 -21.49 8.98
N THR A 317 10.85 -21.70 7.70
CA THR A 317 11.62 -21.06 6.64
C THR A 317 11.44 -19.54 6.64
N ILE A 318 12.55 -18.80 6.54
CA ILE A 318 12.55 -17.34 6.37
C ILE A 318 12.83 -17.02 4.91
N MET A 319 12.03 -16.14 4.31
CA MET A 319 12.22 -15.63 2.96
C MET A 319 12.45 -14.12 3.01
N LEU A 320 13.54 -13.64 2.42
CA LEU A 320 13.80 -12.23 2.17
C LEU A 320 13.55 -11.96 0.70
N ALA A 321 12.62 -11.08 0.40
CA ALA A 321 12.16 -10.79 -0.94
C ALA A 321 12.44 -9.35 -1.34
N LEU A 322 13.00 -9.14 -2.52
CA LEU A 322 13.18 -7.84 -3.15
C LEU A 322 12.30 -7.80 -4.40
N TRP A 323 11.32 -6.90 -4.39
CA TRP A 323 10.31 -6.79 -5.43
C TRP A 323 10.69 -5.75 -6.46
N ASP A 324 10.52 -6.08 -7.73
CA ASP A 324 10.70 -5.16 -8.85
C ASP A 324 9.33 -4.62 -9.32
N ALA A 325 9.32 -3.47 -9.97
CA ALA A 325 8.15 -2.81 -10.52
C ALA A 325 6.97 -2.60 -9.53
N SER A 326 7.27 -2.37 -8.26
CA SER A 326 6.27 -2.07 -7.24
C SER A 326 5.54 -0.76 -7.55
N LYS A 327 6.27 0.27 -8.00
CA LYS A 327 5.71 1.58 -8.34
C LYS A 327 4.71 1.54 -9.51
N TYR A 328 4.69 0.47 -10.26
CA TYR A 328 3.79 0.28 -11.40
C TYR A 328 2.52 -0.54 -11.05
N GLY A 329 2.22 -0.69 -9.75
CA GLY A 329 1.06 -1.43 -9.25
C GLY A 329 1.45 -2.78 -8.66
N HIS A 330 2.54 -2.83 -7.89
CA HIS A 330 3.02 -4.00 -7.15
C HIS A 330 3.19 -5.24 -8.04
N ILE A 331 3.69 -5.01 -9.28
CA ILE A 331 3.70 -6.07 -10.30
C ILE A 331 4.54 -7.24 -9.82
N GLY A 332 5.78 -7.01 -9.38
CA GLY A 332 6.68 -8.08 -8.97
C GLY A 332 6.14 -8.95 -7.84
N SER A 333 5.61 -8.34 -6.79
CA SER A 333 5.04 -9.07 -5.65
C SER A 333 3.73 -9.77 -6.00
N PHE A 334 2.85 -9.13 -6.79
CA PHE A 334 1.54 -9.68 -7.12
C PHE A 334 1.64 -10.87 -8.06
N GLU A 335 2.43 -10.76 -9.14
CA GLU A 335 2.65 -11.84 -10.10
C GLU A 335 3.33 -13.05 -9.43
N TRP A 336 4.29 -12.79 -8.53
CA TRP A 336 4.92 -13.85 -7.75
C TRP A 336 3.94 -14.55 -6.81
N VAL A 337 3.07 -13.79 -6.15
CA VAL A 337 2.02 -14.35 -5.29
C VAL A 337 1.02 -15.19 -6.09
N GLN A 338 0.64 -14.76 -7.28
CA GLN A 338 -0.25 -15.54 -8.16
C GLN A 338 0.42 -16.82 -8.67
N GLU A 339 1.71 -16.75 -9.05
CA GLU A 339 2.46 -17.93 -9.50
C GLU A 339 2.56 -18.99 -8.41
N TYR A 340 2.81 -18.57 -7.17
CA TYR A 340 2.98 -19.45 -6.01
C TYR A 340 1.75 -19.52 -5.10
N GLU A 341 0.55 -19.14 -5.58
CA GLU A 341 -0.69 -19.04 -4.80
C GLU A 341 -0.95 -20.29 -3.95
N LYS A 342 -0.80 -21.48 -4.52
CA LYS A 342 -1.06 -22.75 -3.81
C LYS A 342 -0.04 -23.05 -2.71
N MET A 343 1.23 -22.72 -2.94
CA MET A 343 2.29 -22.91 -1.97
C MET A 343 2.14 -21.91 -0.82
N LEU A 344 1.99 -20.64 -1.16
CA LEU A 344 1.83 -19.55 -0.19
C LEU A 344 0.54 -19.66 0.59
N GLY A 345 -0.56 -20.03 -0.07
CA GLY A 345 -1.84 -20.27 0.57
C GLY A 345 -1.81 -21.36 1.64
N ARG A 346 -0.89 -22.31 1.57
CA ARG A 346 -0.69 -23.35 2.60
C ARG A 346 0.35 -22.97 3.65
N GLY A 347 1.41 -22.26 3.23
CA GLY A 347 2.64 -22.16 4.02
C GLY A 347 2.98 -20.76 4.49
N ALA A 348 2.51 -19.68 3.87
CA ALA A 348 2.86 -18.33 4.30
C ALA A 348 2.28 -18.05 5.69
N VAL A 349 3.15 -17.73 6.65
CA VAL A 349 2.78 -17.44 8.05
C VAL A 349 2.41 -15.97 8.20
N ALA A 350 3.29 -15.10 7.77
CA ALA A 350 3.10 -13.65 7.80
C ALA A 350 3.99 -12.98 6.75
N TYR A 351 3.60 -11.78 6.34
CA TYR A 351 4.39 -10.90 5.50
C TYR A 351 4.75 -9.61 6.23
N ILE A 352 6.03 -9.29 6.27
CA ILE A 352 6.54 -8.03 6.83
C ILE A 352 6.97 -7.15 5.67
N ASN A 353 6.27 -6.05 5.50
CA ASN A 353 6.43 -5.10 4.39
C ASN A 353 7.38 -3.98 4.79
N LEU A 354 8.50 -3.89 4.11
CA LEU A 354 9.50 -2.85 4.31
C LEU A 354 9.52 -1.91 3.09
N ASP A 355 8.49 -1.09 3.00
CA ASP A 355 8.40 0.00 2.04
C ASP A 355 9.26 1.19 2.52
N SER A 356 8.86 2.42 2.36
CA SER A 356 9.52 3.59 2.94
C SER A 356 9.47 3.56 4.47
N VAL A 357 10.46 2.94 5.13
CA VAL A 357 10.44 2.72 6.59
C VAL A 357 10.80 3.95 7.42
N ILE A 358 11.36 5.01 6.81
CA ILE A 358 11.73 6.28 7.48
C ILE A 358 11.05 7.47 6.79
N ARG A 359 9.75 7.62 7.01
CA ARG A 359 8.94 8.75 6.46
C ARG A 359 9.01 10.01 7.32
N GLY A 360 9.69 9.94 8.45
CA GLY A 360 9.86 11.01 9.43
C GLY A 360 10.61 10.50 10.65
N ASN A 361 10.93 11.40 11.57
CA ASN A 361 11.72 11.09 12.77
C ASN A 361 10.95 11.31 14.08
N TYR A 362 9.62 11.53 14.01
CA TYR A 362 8.84 11.86 15.18
C TYR A 362 8.52 10.62 16.03
N SER A 363 8.00 9.54 15.43
CA SER A 363 7.61 8.35 16.19
C SER A 363 7.61 7.11 15.32
N PHE A 364 7.86 5.97 15.96
CA PHE A 364 7.49 4.68 15.39
C PHE A 364 5.98 4.61 15.14
N HIS A 365 5.59 3.91 14.10
CA HIS A 365 4.21 3.64 13.72
C HIS A 365 4.12 2.29 13.01
N ALA A 366 2.95 1.66 13.04
CA ALA A 366 2.71 0.44 12.28
C ALA A 366 1.29 0.42 11.69
N GLU A 367 1.20 -0.15 10.48
CA GLU A 367 -0.05 -0.60 9.88
C GLU A 367 -0.01 -2.13 9.83
N ALA A 368 -1.08 -2.81 10.28
CA ALA A 368 -1.01 -4.26 10.41
C ALA A 368 -2.36 -4.97 10.42
N ASN A 369 -2.29 -6.28 10.09
CA ASN A 369 -3.34 -7.23 10.41
C ASN A 369 -3.48 -7.41 11.93
N PRO A 370 -4.70 -7.52 12.48
CA PRO A 370 -4.93 -7.65 13.91
C PRO A 370 -4.19 -8.79 14.61
N LEU A 371 -3.94 -9.91 13.93
CA LEU A 371 -3.21 -11.05 14.48
C LEU A 371 -1.77 -10.71 14.92
N LEU A 372 -1.18 -9.66 14.32
CA LEU A 372 0.22 -9.27 14.55
C LEU A 372 0.39 -8.16 15.61
N TYR A 373 -0.70 -7.58 16.14
CA TYR A 373 -0.62 -6.44 17.06
C TYR A 373 0.23 -6.73 18.31
N SER A 374 0.07 -7.90 18.90
CA SER A 374 0.82 -8.28 20.11
C SER A 374 2.30 -8.49 19.81
N ILE A 375 2.64 -9.03 18.64
CA ILE A 375 4.03 -9.21 18.19
C ILE A 375 4.72 -7.86 18.05
N ILE A 376 4.09 -6.90 17.36
CA ILE A 376 4.64 -5.56 17.15
C ILE A 376 4.90 -4.86 18.49
N LYS A 377 3.93 -4.90 19.42
CA LYS A 377 4.05 -4.31 20.75
C LYS A 377 5.18 -4.94 21.56
N ASN A 378 5.24 -6.26 21.59
CA ASN A 378 6.27 -7.00 22.32
C ASN A 378 7.68 -6.69 21.76
N SER A 379 7.83 -6.62 20.45
CA SER A 379 9.12 -6.31 19.82
C SER A 379 9.55 -4.87 20.08
N THR A 380 8.62 -3.90 20.03
CA THR A 380 8.94 -2.50 20.33
C THR A 380 9.27 -2.24 21.80
N GLN A 381 8.75 -3.05 22.74
CA GLN A 381 9.11 -2.99 24.17
C GLN A 381 10.55 -3.41 24.45
N LYS A 382 11.12 -4.30 23.64
CA LYS A 382 12.49 -4.81 23.82
C LYS A 382 13.56 -3.89 23.25
N VAL A 383 13.20 -2.97 22.36
CA VAL A 383 14.14 -2.10 21.66
C VAL A 383 14.23 -0.74 22.37
N PRO A 384 15.43 -0.34 22.85
CA PRO A 384 15.62 0.98 23.45
C PRO A 384 15.31 2.10 22.45
N CYS A 385 14.69 3.17 22.96
CA CYS A 385 14.43 4.35 22.15
C CYS A 385 15.74 5.12 21.89
N THR A 386 15.91 5.61 20.66
CA THR A 386 17.07 6.43 20.27
C THR A 386 16.81 7.93 20.38
N ASP A 387 15.58 8.34 20.67
CA ASP A 387 15.22 9.73 20.88
C ASP A 387 15.72 10.22 22.25
N PRO A 388 16.47 11.32 22.32
CA PRO A 388 17.04 11.83 23.58
C PRO A 388 15.99 12.15 24.66
N ASP A 389 14.78 12.54 24.26
CA ASP A 389 13.68 12.84 25.19
C ASP A 389 13.12 11.56 25.88
N TYR A 390 13.48 10.39 25.36
CA TYR A 390 13.04 9.07 25.84
C TYR A 390 14.22 8.20 26.28
N TYR A 391 15.28 8.83 26.79
CA TYR A 391 16.40 8.10 27.37
C TYR A 391 15.92 7.12 28.45
N ASP A 392 16.46 5.89 28.46
CA ASP A 392 16.06 4.78 29.32
C ASP A 392 14.62 4.23 29.12
N LYS A 393 13.93 4.64 28.05
CA LYS A 393 12.63 4.08 27.67
C LYS A 393 12.74 3.21 26.42
N SER A 394 11.71 2.40 26.18
CA SER A 394 11.59 1.62 24.95
C SER A 394 10.96 2.43 23.81
N VAL A 395 11.07 1.91 22.58
CA VAL A 395 10.34 2.45 21.43
C VAL A 395 8.83 2.41 21.68
N TYR A 396 8.33 1.37 22.37
CA TYR A 396 6.93 1.25 22.75
C TYR A 396 6.47 2.42 23.63
N ASP A 397 7.26 2.83 24.61
CA ASP A 397 6.88 3.92 25.53
C ASP A 397 6.75 5.26 24.79
N MET A 398 7.69 5.56 23.90
CA MET A 398 7.62 6.74 23.05
C MET A 398 6.40 6.69 22.11
N TRP A 399 6.18 5.54 21.48
CA TRP A 399 5.06 5.34 20.56
C TRP A 399 3.71 5.50 21.24
N LEU A 400 3.56 4.89 22.45
CA LEU A 400 2.35 5.02 23.25
C LEU A 400 2.06 6.48 23.61
N GLU A 401 3.06 7.25 24.00
CA GLU A 401 2.88 8.65 24.37
C GLU A 401 2.53 9.53 23.15
N ARG A 402 3.22 9.31 22.04
CA ARG A 402 3.04 10.14 20.82
C ARG A 402 1.80 9.77 20.00
N PHE A 403 1.48 8.50 19.91
CA PHE A 403 0.35 7.95 19.13
C PHE A 403 -0.51 6.98 19.93
N MET A 404 -1.03 7.42 21.06
CA MET A 404 -1.97 6.66 21.88
C MET A 404 -3.26 6.34 21.09
N ASP A 405 -3.78 5.12 21.23
CA ASP A 405 -5.07 4.74 20.67
C ASP A 405 -6.21 5.41 21.47
N PRO A 406 -7.05 6.28 20.85
CA PRO A 406 -8.15 6.91 21.55
C PRO A 406 -9.19 5.93 22.13
N GLY A 407 -9.35 4.76 21.51
CA GLY A 407 -10.25 3.69 21.95
C GLY A 407 -9.66 2.83 23.08
N LYS A 408 -8.32 2.79 23.21
CA LYS A 408 -7.56 2.02 24.18
C LYS A 408 -6.34 2.80 24.68
N PRO A 409 -6.50 3.76 25.61
CA PRO A 409 -5.42 4.68 26.00
C PRO A 409 -4.17 4.04 26.60
N SER A 410 -4.23 2.77 26.96
CA SER A 410 -3.07 2.00 27.45
C SER A 410 -2.26 1.36 26.32
N GLN A 411 -2.59 1.60 25.07
CA GLN A 411 -1.93 1.00 23.91
C GLN A 411 -1.66 2.04 22.83
N PRO A 412 -0.56 1.90 22.07
CA PRO A 412 -0.34 2.71 20.91
C PRO A 412 -1.32 2.35 19.79
N LYS A 413 -1.65 3.32 18.96
CA LYS A 413 -2.54 3.13 17.80
C LYS A 413 -1.80 2.36 16.70
N ILE A 414 -2.41 1.27 16.24
CA ILE A 414 -2.02 0.54 15.03
C ILE A 414 -3.12 0.78 13.99
N ASN A 415 -2.73 1.21 12.80
CA ASN A 415 -3.68 1.43 11.72
C ASN A 415 -3.90 0.14 10.92
N PRO A 416 -5.05 -0.01 10.24
CA PRO A 416 -5.20 -1.00 9.18
C PRO A 416 -4.21 -0.72 8.04
N LEU A 417 -3.88 -1.75 7.28
CA LEU A 417 -3.11 -1.62 6.05
C LEU A 417 -3.92 -0.90 4.97
N ASN A 418 -3.24 -0.14 4.13
CA ASN A 418 -3.84 0.50 2.94
C ASN A 418 -3.70 -0.40 1.70
N GLY A 419 -3.93 0.11 0.49
CA GLY A 419 -3.86 -0.68 -0.75
C GLY A 419 -2.67 -0.37 -1.64
N ASP A 420 -1.73 0.46 -1.19
CA ASP A 420 -0.69 1.03 -2.04
C ASP A 420 0.72 0.59 -1.59
N SER A 421 0.90 -0.73 -1.40
CA SER A 421 2.22 -1.33 -1.18
C SER A 421 2.20 -2.86 -1.38
N ASP A 422 3.38 -3.49 -1.38
CA ASP A 422 3.59 -4.92 -1.67
C ASP A 422 2.96 -5.90 -0.65
N HIS A 423 2.41 -5.43 0.46
CA HIS A 423 1.58 -6.27 1.34
C HIS A 423 0.21 -6.61 0.73
N THR A 424 -0.25 -5.86 -0.25
CA THR A 424 -1.57 -6.00 -0.87
C THR A 424 -1.87 -7.41 -1.39
N PRO A 425 -1.00 -8.09 -2.16
CA PRO A 425 -1.26 -9.46 -2.60
C PRO A 425 -1.25 -10.47 -1.45
N PHE A 426 -0.46 -10.26 -0.40
CA PHE A 426 -0.43 -11.15 0.74
C PHE A 426 -1.68 -11.02 1.60
N GLU A 427 -2.01 -9.81 2.02
CA GLU A 427 -3.14 -9.52 2.92
C GLU A 427 -4.50 -9.74 2.23
N TYR A 428 -4.69 -9.08 1.08
CA TYR A 428 -6.03 -8.95 0.49
C TYR A 428 -6.36 -9.99 -0.60
N TYR A 429 -5.36 -10.66 -1.15
CA TYR A 429 -5.56 -11.72 -2.14
C TYR A 429 -5.44 -13.11 -1.51
N LEU A 430 -4.44 -13.35 -0.63
CA LEU A 430 -4.19 -14.64 0.01
C LEU A 430 -4.70 -14.78 1.45
N GLY A 431 -4.96 -13.68 2.17
CA GLY A 431 -5.27 -13.71 3.60
C GLY A 431 -4.07 -14.06 4.48
N VAL A 432 -2.88 -13.64 4.08
CA VAL A 432 -1.64 -13.77 4.86
C VAL A 432 -1.48 -12.53 5.73
N PRO A 433 -1.49 -12.67 7.08
CA PRO A 433 -1.35 -11.53 7.97
C PRO A 433 -0.11 -10.71 7.66
N SER A 434 -0.30 -9.41 7.44
CA SER A 434 0.78 -8.51 7.01
C SER A 434 0.97 -7.35 7.96
N VAL A 435 2.19 -6.79 7.99
CA VAL A 435 2.56 -5.62 8.79
C VAL A 435 3.52 -4.71 8.02
N SER A 436 3.34 -3.40 8.16
CA SER A 436 4.20 -2.36 7.61
C SER A 436 4.71 -1.46 8.75
N PRO A 437 5.90 -1.73 9.32
CA PRO A 437 6.51 -0.93 10.38
C PRO A 437 7.26 0.26 9.78
N MET A 438 7.18 1.44 10.41
CA MET A 438 7.86 2.64 9.94
C MET A 438 8.09 3.67 11.05
N TYR A 439 9.00 4.61 10.82
CA TYR A 439 9.03 5.88 11.52
C TYR A 439 8.30 6.95 10.68
N THR A 440 7.54 7.81 11.35
CA THR A 440 6.72 8.83 10.66
C THR A 440 6.82 10.19 11.34
N PHE A 441 6.31 11.20 10.67
CA PHE A 441 6.21 12.58 11.15
C PHE A 441 5.01 12.78 12.08
N ASN A 442 4.94 13.95 12.73
CA ASN A 442 3.83 14.30 13.63
C ASN A 442 2.56 14.67 12.82
N SER A 443 1.72 13.68 12.56
CA SER A 443 0.45 13.88 11.85
C SER A 443 -0.56 14.77 12.58
N LYS A 444 -0.39 15.01 13.88
CA LYS A 444 -1.24 15.96 14.64
C LYS A 444 -0.90 17.41 14.30
N ILE A 445 0.38 17.69 13.99
CA ILE A 445 0.85 19.01 13.56
C ILE A 445 0.64 19.19 12.04
N TYR A 446 0.81 18.12 11.27
CA TYR A 446 0.72 18.15 9.80
C TYR A 446 -0.42 17.24 9.29
N PRO A 447 -1.70 17.56 9.62
CA PRO A 447 -2.83 16.68 9.32
C PRO A 447 -3.17 16.55 7.83
N HIS A 448 -2.65 17.45 7.00
CA HIS A 448 -2.90 17.46 5.55
C HIS A 448 -1.78 16.84 4.74
N LEU A 449 -0.61 16.62 5.36
CA LEU A 449 0.53 16.00 4.70
C LEU A 449 0.25 14.50 4.51
N PRO A 450 0.15 14.01 3.26
CA PRO A 450 -0.23 12.62 3.00
C PRO A 450 0.92 11.63 3.29
N THR A 451 2.15 12.09 3.07
CA THR A 451 3.40 11.37 3.33
C THR A 451 4.52 12.40 3.53
N TYR A 452 5.81 11.99 3.58
CA TYR A 452 6.89 12.99 3.63
C TYR A 452 6.90 13.87 2.36
N PRO A 453 7.29 15.16 2.46
CA PRO A 453 7.11 16.13 1.38
C PRO A 453 7.78 15.76 0.06
N ALA A 454 8.99 15.18 0.10
CA ALA A 454 9.78 14.84 -1.08
C ALA A 454 9.36 13.53 -1.79
N PHE A 455 8.33 12.83 -1.28
CA PHE A 455 7.89 11.54 -1.81
C PHE A 455 7.71 11.57 -3.34
N SER A 456 8.36 10.62 -4.01
CA SER A 456 8.28 10.45 -5.46
C SER A 456 8.79 11.64 -6.29
N THR A 457 9.63 12.51 -5.73
CA THR A 457 10.26 13.65 -6.41
C THR A 457 11.78 13.48 -6.51
N LEU A 458 12.45 14.31 -7.31
CA LEU A 458 13.92 14.32 -7.42
C LEU A 458 14.64 14.72 -6.12
N GLU A 459 13.92 15.34 -5.20
CA GLU A 459 14.39 15.74 -3.88
C GLU A 459 14.41 14.58 -2.88
N ASP A 460 13.79 13.43 -3.22
CA ASP A 460 13.89 12.18 -2.44
C ASP A 460 15.23 11.50 -2.71
N ASP A 461 16.27 11.98 -2.07
CA ASP A 461 17.63 11.48 -2.21
C ASP A 461 18.29 11.19 -0.85
N LYS A 462 19.51 10.69 -0.90
CA LYS A 462 20.31 10.39 0.29
C LYS A 462 20.51 11.62 1.19
N GLU A 463 20.75 12.80 0.59
CA GLU A 463 20.99 14.04 1.34
C GLU A 463 19.72 14.45 2.12
N TYR A 464 18.53 14.23 1.54
CA TYR A 464 17.26 14.45 2.22
C TYR A 464 17.12 13.58 3.47
N VAL A 465 17.45 12.28 3.37
CA VAL A 465 17.40 11.35 4.50
C VAL A 465 18.40 11.76 5.59
N GLU A 466 19.67 11.94 5.22
CA GLU A 466 20.74 12.23 6.17
C GLU A 466 20.60 13.62 6.84
N THR A 467 19.98 14.57 6.15
CA THR A 467 19.81 15.93 6.68
C THR A 467 18.58 16.07 7.56
N PHE A 468 17.45 15.48 7.17
CA PHE A 468 16.16 15.80 7.78
C PHE A 468 15.52 14.65 8.54
N LEU A 469 15.84 13.39 8.23
CA LEU A 469 15.12 12.25 8.75
C LEU A 469 15.98 11.37 9.68
N ASP A 470 17.10 10.84 9.19
CA ASP A 470 17.91 9.86 9.94
C ASP A 470 19.41 10.02 9.67
N LYS A 471 20.00 11.06 10.20
CA LYS A 471 21.40 11.45 9.96
C LYS A 471 22.44 10.35 10.21
N ASP A 472 22.23 9.57 11.26
CA ASP A 472 23.18 8.55 11.75
C ASP A 472 22.66 7.12 11.54
N THR A 473 21.65 6.93 10.70
CA THR A 473 20.96 5.64 10.45
C THR A 473 20.42 4.96 11.72
N LYS A 474 20.16 5.72 12.79
CA LYS A 474 19.70 5.17 14.07
C LYS A 474 18.27 4.66 14.01
N LEU A 475 17.42 5.33 13.25
CA LEU A 475 16.02 4.91 13.09
C LEU A 475 15.93 3.67 12.22
N GLU A 476 16.70 3.58 11.14
CA GLU A 476 16.82 2.35 10.33
C GLU A 476 17.32 1.17 11.16
N GLN A 477 18.36 1.37 12.00
CA GLN A 477 18.84 0.34 12.94
C GLN A 477 17.77 -0.04 13.95
N THR A 478 16.97 0.90 14.42
CA THR A 478 15.87 0.64 15.36
C THR A 478 14.79 -0.20 14.72
N VAL A 479 14.36 0.14 13.49
CA VAL A 479 13.40 -0.66 12.71
C VAL A 479 13.96 -2.06 12.46
N THR A 480 15.24 -2.18 12.07
CA THR A 480 15.90 -3.47 11.84
C THR A 480 15.83 -4.36 13.08
N LYS A 481 16.10 -3.83 14.28
CA LYS A 481 16.03 -4.59 15.53
C LYS A 481 14.60 -5.06 15.85
N ILE A 482 13.61 -4.19 15.65
CA ILE A 482 12.19 -4.52 15.86
C ILE A 482 11.77 -5.63 14.89
N VAL A 483 12.09 -5.48 13.60
CA VAL A 483 11.75 -6.45 12.57
C VAL A 483 12.48 -7.79 12.80
N ALA A 484 13.75 -7.76 13.17
CA ALA A 484 14.50 -8.98 13.51
C ALA A 484 13.83 -9.77 14.64
N ASP A 485 13.40 -9.10 15.72
CA ASP A 485 12.69 -9.75 16.84
C ASP A 485 11.32 -10.30 16.38
N MET A 486 10.57 -9.55 15.57
CA MET A 486 9.31 -10.03 14.99
C MET A 486 9.50 -11.29 14.14
N VAL A 487 10.53 -11.30 13.28
CA VAL A 487 10.86 -12.45 12.43
C VAL A 487 11.23 -13.67 13.29
N LEU A 488 12.08 -13.49 14.30
CA LEU A 488 12.45 -14.57 15.21
C LEU A 488 11.25 -15.11 15.99
N LEU A 489 10.36 -14.25 16.48
CA LEU A 489 9.13 -14.68 17.14
C LEU A 489 8.24 -15.51 16.19
N LEU A 490 8.07 -15.10 14.95
CA LEU A 490 7.27 -15.81 13.95
C LEU A 490 7.95 -17.10 13.47
N ALA A 491 9.27 -17.08 13.31
CA ALA A 491 10.02 -18.19 12.75
C ALA A 491 10.39 -19.28 13.77
N ASP A 492 10.57 -18.94 15.05
CA ASP A 492 11.09 -19.89 16.06
C ASP A 492 10.06 -20.33 17.11
N SER A 493 8.98 -19.57 17.35
CA SER A 493 7.99 -19.97 18.35
C SER A 493 7.36 -21.33 18.01
N ALA A 494 7.24 -22.21 18.99
CA ALA A 494 6.59 -23.50 18.83
C ALA A 494 5.11 -23.32 18.42
N VAL A 495 4.37 -22.47 19.13
CA VAL A 495 3.03 -22.01 18.75
C VAL A 495 3.17 -20.62 18.14
N LEU A 496 2.49 -20.36 17.02
CA LEU A 496 2.48 -19.05 16.39
C LEU A 496 1.92 -17.99 17.36
N PRO A 497 2.63 -16.88 17.57
CA PRO A 497 2.26 -15.87 18.56
C PRO A 497 1.15 -14.92 18.06
N PHE A 498 0.17 -15.45 17.34
CA PHE A 498 -0.97 -14.72 16.85
C PHE A 498 -1.98 -14.44 17.95
N ASP A 499 -2.46 -13.20 18.03
CA ASP A 499 -3.48 -12.80 18.98
C ASP A 499 -4.85 -12.71 18.29
N VAL A 500 -5.58 -13.81 18.33
CA VAL A 500 -6.91 -13.93 17.68
C VAL A 500 -7.96 -13.01 18.30
N GLN A 501 -7.80 -12.55 19.54
CA GLN A 501 -8.74 -11.66 20.22
C GLN A 501 -8.79 -10.26 19.57
N ASN A 502 -7.72 -9.85 18.88
CA ASN A 502 -7.68 -8.54 18.23
C ASN A 502 -8.68 -8.43 17.05
N TYR A 503 -9.21 -9.53 16.53
CA TYR A 503 -10.31 -9.48 15.55
C TYR A 503 -11.58 -8.84 16.11
N ALA A 504 -11.78 -8.83 17.43
CA ALA A 504 -12.91 -8.14 18.05
C ALA A 504 -12.99 -6.68 17.63
N GLN A 505 -11.83 -6.00 17.49
CA GLN A 505 -11.78 -4.59 17.07
C GLN A 505 -12.26 -4.39 15.62
N VAL A 506 -11.93 -5.33 14.74
CA VAL A 506 -12.39 -5.30 13.34
C VAL A 506 -13.91 -5.47 13.30
N PHE A 507 -14.44 -6.44 14.04
CA PHE A 507 -15.87 -6.69 14.08
C PHE A 507 -16.66 -5.58 14.79
N ASP A 508 -16.09 -4.90 15.79
CA ASP A 508 -16.71 -3.72 16.41
C ASP A 508 -16.83 -2.56 15.41
N ARG A 509 -15.79 -2.30 14.61
CA ARG A 509 -15.84 -1.36 13.48
C ARG A 509 -16.90 -1.78 12.45
N GLY A 510 -16.93 -3.07 12.11
CA GLY A 510 -17.89 -3.64 11.18
C GLY A 510 -19.34 -3.51 11.67
N LYS A 511 -19.63 -3.84 12.94
CA LYS A 511 -20.96 -3.64 13.53
C LYS A 511 -21.39 -2.18 13.48
N LYS A 512 -20.49 -1.24 13.76
CA LYS A 512 -20.77 0.18 13.63
C LYS A 512 -21.15 0.56 12.21
N TYR A 513 -20.36 0.13 11.22
CA TYR A 513 -20.62 0.38 9.80
C TYR A 513 -21.98 -0.19 9.35
N LEU A 514 -22.33 -1.42 9.78
CA LEU A 514 -23.61 -2.04 9.46
C LEU A 514 -24.79 -1.26 10.06
N ARG A 515 -24.68 -0.76 11.30
CA ARG A 515 -25.71 0.09 11.94
C ARG A 515 -25.92 1.40 11.19
N GLU A 516 -24.86 2.05 10.75
CA GLU A 516 -24.92 3.28 9.95
C GLU A 516 -25.62 3.08 8.60
N ASN A 517 -25.66 1.83 8.09
CA ASN A 517 -26.29 1.46 6.83
C ASN A 517 -27.55 0.59 6.99
N GLU A 518 -28.09 0.50 8.20
CA GLU A 518 -29.21 -0.43 8.55
C GLU A 518 -30.46 -0.21 7.68
N ALA A 519 -30.77 1.03 7.31
CA ALA A 519 -31.92 1.32 6.47
C ALA A 519 -31.84 0.65 5.09
N VAL A 520 -30.65 0.62 4.48
CA VAL A 520 -30.43 -0.02 3.17
C VAL A 520 -30.45 -1.54 3.31
N ILE A 521 -29.79 -2.07 4.34
CA ILE A 521 -29.74 -3.50 4.63
C ILE A 521 -31.16 -4.05 4.87
N SER A 522 -31.97 -3.34 5.65
CA SER A 522 -33.37 -3.70 5.90
C SER A 522 -34.23 -3.66 4.62
N SER A 523 -33.97 -2.69 3.72
CA SER A 523 -34.66 -2.62 2.42
C SER A 523 -34.33 -3.81 1.50
N ALA A 524 -33.20 -4.46 1.75
CA ALA A 524 -32.80 -5.68 1.07
C ALA A 524 -33.43 -6.96 1.65
N ASN A 525 -34.33 -6.87 2.62
CA ASN A 525 -34.96 -8.00 3.33
C ASN A 525 -33.93 -8.96 3.96
N VAL A 526 -32.89 -8.42 4.59
CA VAL A 526 -31.87 -9.18 5.32
C VAL A 526 -32.07 -9.00 6.82
N ASP A 527 -32.16 -10.11 7.55
CA ASP A 527 -32.06 -10.08 9.02
C ASP A 527 -30.59 -10.03 9.44
N ILE A 528 -30.10 -8.83 9.71
CA ILE A 528 -28.71 -8.59 10.10
C ILE A 528 -28.37 -9.15 11.50
N ASN A 529 -29.38 -9.46 12.34
CA ASN A 529 -29.14 -10.00 13.67
C ASN A 529 -28.49 -11.38 13.63
N VAL A 530 -28.69 -12.14 12.55
CA VAL A 530 -28.00 -13.41 12.32
C VAL A 530 -26.49 -13.18 12.27
N LEU A 531 -26.02 -12.16 11.54
CA LEU A 531 -24.60 -11.80 11.47
C LEU A 531 -24.08 -11.31 12.83
N TYR A 532 -24.81 -10.46 13.52
CA TYR A 532 -24.41 -9.99 14.86
C TYR A 532 -24.24 -11.15 15.84
N SER A 533 -25.17 -12.10 15.88
CA SER A 533 -25.09 -13.28 16.75
C SER A 533 -23.87 -14.15 16.42
N LYS A 534 -23.54 -14.34 15.13
CA LYS A 534 -22.35 -15.10 14.73
C LYS A 534 -21.06 -14.38 15.11
N ILE A 535 -21.01 -13.06 14.97
CA ILE A 535 -19.86 -12.25 15.40
C ILE A 535 -19.66 -12.35 16.94
N ASP A 536 -20.74 -12.30 17.72
CA ASP A 536 -20.64 -12.41 19.18
C ASP A 536 -20.12 -13.78 19.60
N LEU A 537 -20.60 -14.87 18.95
CA LEU A 537 -20.07 -16.22 19.15
C LEU A 537 -18.58 -16.33 18.78
N PHE A 538 -18.16 -15.70 17.68
CA PHE A 538 -16.76 -15.69 17.29
C PHE A 538 -15.87 -14.97 18.32
N ILE A 539 -16.31 -13.80 18.78
CA ILE A 539 -15.55 -13.04 19.81
C ILE A 539 -15.40 -13.86 21.10
N GLU A 540 -16.43 -14.59 21.51
CA GLU A 540 -16.33 -15.45 22.69
C GLU A 540 -15.43 -16.66 22.46
N ALA A 541 -15.53 -17.28 21.28
CA ALA A 541 -14.66 -18.37 20.88
C ALA A 541 -13.16 -17.96 20.86
N THR A 542 -12.84 -16.73 20.39
CA THR A 542 -11.46 -16.23 20.40
C THR A 542 -10.89 -16.07 21.82
N LYS A 543 -11.71 -15.68 22.79
CA LYS A 543 -11.27 -15.58 24.20
C LYS A 543 -10.97 -16.96 24.77
N THR A 544 -11.86 -17.93 24.54
CA THR A 544 -11.69 -19.31 24.99
C THR A 544 -10.44 -19.93 24.36
N PHE A 545 -10.26 -19.74 23.05
CA PHE A 545 -9.09 -20.24 22.34
C PHE A 545 -7.77 -19.63 22.90
N ALA A 546 -7.71 -18.32 23.07
CA ALA A 546 -6.54 -17.65 23.61
C ALA A 546 -6.22 -18.11 25.04
N PHE A 547 -7.23 -18.29 25.89
CA PHE A 547 -7.07 -18.85 27.23
C PHE A 547 -6.49 -20.27 27.17
N ASN A 548 -7.05 -21.14 26.33
CA ASN A 548 -6.58 -22.51 26.16
C ASN A 548 -5.12 -22.56 25.70
N VAL A 549 -4.75 -21.78 24.66
CA VAL A 549 -3.36 -21.70 24.16
C VAL A 549 -2.37 -21.26 25.25
N THR A 550 -2.74 -20.26 26.05
CA THR A 550 -1.87 -19.75 27.12
C THR A 550 -1.77 -20.68 28.33
N SER A 551 -2.76 -21.53 28.53
CA SER A 551 -2.83 -22.47 29.67
C SER A 551 -2.13 -23.80 29.40
N ILE A 552 -1.77 -24.10 28.15
CA ILE A 552 -1.12 -25.36 27.79
C ILE A 552 0.35 -25.37 28.22
N ASN A 553 0.77 -26.47 28.88
CA ASN A 553 2.20 -26.73 29.04
C ASN A 553 2.79 -27.23 27.73
N LEU A 554 3.53 -26.35 27.04
CA LEU A 554 4.15 -26.66 25.73
C LEU A 554 5.07 -27.89 25.76
N ASP A 555 5.73 -28.17 26.88
CA ASP A 555 6.62 -29.33 27.02
C ASP A 555 5.87 -30.67 27.05
N SER A 556 4.57 -30.64 27.33
CA SER A 556 3.70 -31.83 27.33
C SER A 556 3.02 -32.09 25.99
N LEU A 557 3.05 -31.12 25.05
CA LEU A 557 2.42 -31.26 23.74
C LEU A 557 3.19 -32.19 22.82
N LYS A 558 2.45 -33.04 22.09
CA LYS A 558 3.04 -33.77 20.97
C LYS A 558 3.27 -32.82 19.79
N GLU A 559 4.31 -33.08 19.01
CA GLU A 559 4.61 -32.32 17.79
C GLU A 559 3.38 -32.23 16.85
N SER A 560 2.61 -33.36 16.73
CA SER A 560 1.38 -33.39 15.93
C SER A 560 0.33 -32.38 16.38
N ASP A 561 0.21 -32.14 17.69
CA ASP A 561 -0.81 -31.23 18.24
C ASP A 561 -0.35 -29.76 18.12
N LEU A 562 0.97 -29.52 18.17
CA LEU A 562 1.55 -28.22 17.81
C LEU A 562 1.25 -27.85 16.35
N TYR A 563 1.43 -28.79 15.43
CA TYR A 563 1.08 -28.57 14.00
C TYR A 563 -0.39 -28.24 13.85
N LEU A 564 -1.28 -28.99 14.50
CA LEU A 564 -2.73 -28.75 14.42
C LEU A 564 -3.15 -27.39 14.97
N ILE A 565 -2.55 -26.92 16.08
CA ILE A 565 -2.81 -25.59 16.63
C ILE A 565 -2.33 -24.52 15.64
N ASN A 566 -1.11 -24.66 15.11
CA ASN A 566 -0.55 -23.72 14.17
C ASN A 566 -1.34 -23.68 12.84
N ASP A 567 -1.79 -24.83 12.33
CA ASP A 567 -2.60 -24.87 11.11
C ASP A 567 -3.94 -24.15 11.30
N LYS A 568 -4.58 -24.25 12.48
CA LYS A 568 -5.78 -23.47 12.80
C LYS A 568 -5.52 -21.97 12.83
N LEU A 569 -4.41 -21.56 13.43
CA LEU A 569 -4.02 -20.15 13.46
C LEU A 569 -3.71 -19.60 12.05
N LEU A 570 -3.15 -20.43 11.18
CA LEU A 570 -2.89 -20.08 9.79
C LEU A 570 -4.17 -20.04 8.94
N GLU A 571 -5.10 -20.96 9.18
CA GLU A 571 -6.35 -21.05 8.43
C GLU A 571 -7.33 -19.91 8.78
N LEU A 572 -7.31 -19.44 10.02
CA LEU A 572 -8.26 -18.43 10.50
C LEU A 572 -8.32 -17.16 9.63
N PRO A 573 -7.23 -16.50 9.26
CA PRO A 573 -7.30 -15.32 8.37
C PRO A 573 -7.77 -15.69 6.95
N ARG A 574 -7.48 -16.91 6.48
CA ARG A 574 -7.81 -17.38 5.12
C ARG A 574 -9.28 -17.72 4.93
N ILE A 575 -10.01 -18.04 6.00
CA ILE A 575 -11.45 -18.22 5.96
C ILE A 575 -12.18 -16.98 5.42
N PHE A 576 -11.61 -15.80 5.63
CA PHE A 576 -12.17 -14.57 5.15
C PHE A 576 -11.79 -14.24 3.70
N ILE A 577 -11.20 -15.19 2.96
CA ILE A 577 -10.86 -15.04 1.53
C ILE A 577 -11.99 -15.62 0.68
N ASN A 578 -12.60 -14.74 -0.12
CA ASN A 578 -13.55 -15.12 -1.16
C ASN A 578 -12.87 -15.19 -2.53
N TYR A 579 -12.66 -16.38 -3.06
CA TYR A 579 -11.97 -16.58 -4.34
C TYR A 579 -12.65 -15.93 -5.55
N GLN A 580 -13.94 -15.55 -5.45
CA GLN A 580 -14.60 -14.76 -6.47
C GLN A 580 -14.23 -13.28 -6.44
N GLY A 581 -13.59 -12.85 -5.36
CA GLY A 581 -13.25 -11.46 -5.10
C GLY A 581 -14.43 -10.57 -4.71
N ILE A 582 -14.15 -9.30 -4.51
CA ILE A 582 -15.14 -8.26 -4.25
C ILE A 582 -15.81 -7.87 -5.58
N PRO A 583 -17.13 -7.67 -5.63
CA PRO A 583 -17.81 -7.23 -6.85
C PRO A 583 -17.17 -5.99 -7.50
N GLY A 584 -16.71 -6.14 -8.75
CA GLY A 584 -15.99 -5.08 -9.46
C GLY A 584 -14.48 -4.98 -9.18
N TYR A 585 -13.97 -5.74 -8.19
CA TYR A 585 -12.56 -5.73 -7.78
C TYR A 585 -12.09 -7.17 -7.47
N PRO A 586 -11.98 -8.07 -8.46
CA PRO A 586 -11.70 -9.49 -8.25
C PRO A 586 -10.30 -9.76 -7.66
N GLN A 587 -9.39 -8.82 -7.75
CA GLN A 587 -8.06 -8.88 -7.15
C GLN A 587 -8.07 -8.72 -5.62
N TYR A 588 -9.12 -8.17 -5.03
CA TYR A 588 -9.32 -8.08 -3.59
C TYR A 588 -10.31 -9.16 -3.15
N ARG A 589 -9.84 -10.09 -2.33
CA ARG A 589 -10.61 -11.29 -1.94
C ARG A 589 -11.03 -11.30 -0.47
N HIS A 590 -10.48 -10.40 0.34
CA HIS A 590 -10.67 -10.42 1.78
C HIS A 590 -12.02 -9.81 2.19
N LEU A 591 -12.88 -10.58 2.89
CA LEU A 591 -14.24 -10.17 3.24
C LEU A 591 -14.32 -9.13 4.36
N LEU A 592 -13.28 -9.06 5.25
CA LEU A 592 -13.30 -8.14 6.39
C LEU A 592 -12.69 -6.80 6.03
N LEU A 593 -11.58 -6.79 5.30
CA LEU A 593 -10.77 -5.60 5.03
C LEU A 593 -10.31 -5.60 3.56
N ALA A 594 -10.32 -4.46 2.92
CA ALA A 594 -9.68 -4.22 1.64
C ALA A 594 -9.39 -2.72 1.49
N PRO A 595 -8.63 -2.30 0.49
CA PRO A 595 -8.50 -0.89 0.14
C PRO A 595 -9.86 -0.28 -0.21
N HIS A 596 -10.05 0.97 0.16
CA HIS A 596 -11.30 1.68 -0.16
C HIS A 596 -11.39 1.98 -1.67
N ALA A 597 -12.50 1.63 -2.30
CA ALA A 597 -12.69 1.76 -3.76
C ALA A 597 -12.47 3.18 -4.30
N GLU A 598 -12.76 4.22 -3.50
CA GLU A 598 -12.61 5.62 -3.87
C GLU A 598 -11.29 6.25 -3.38
N ASN A 599 -10.53 5.54 -2.55
CA ASN A 599 -9.25 6.00 -2.03
C ASN A 599 -8.37 4.83 -1.61
N LEU A 600 -7.43 4.47 -2.43
CA LEU A 600 -6.52 3.34 -2.19
C LEU A 600 -5.59 3.54 -0.98
N TRP A 601 -5.45 4.75 -0.48
CA TRP A 601 -4.71 5.07 0.74
C TRP A 601 -5.50 4.87 2.03
N ASP A 602 -6.74 4.39 1.91
CA ASP A 602 -7.65 4.17 3.04
C ASP A 602 -8.13 2.72 3.07
N ASP A 603 -8.57 2.24 4.23
CA ASP A 603 -9.14 0.91 4.38
C ASP A 603 -10.67 0.93 4.36
N GLN A 604 -11.26 -0.15 3.88
CA GLN A 604 -12.71 -0.38 3.88
C GLN A 604 -13.03 -1.63 4.70
N ILE A 605 -13.86 -1.45 5.73
CA ILE A 605 -14.45 -2.57 6.46
C ILE A 605 -15.59 -3.17 5.66
N PHE A 606 -15.67 -4.50 5.63
CA PHE A 606 -16.66 -5.26 4.88
C PHE A 606 -16.81 -4.80 3.42
N PRO A 607 -15.72 -4.82 2.65
CA PRO A 607 -15.64 -4.14 1.36
C PRO A 607 -16.68 -4.63 0.35
N GLY A 608 -16.99 -5.93 0.31
CA GLY A 608 -18.05 -6.48 -0.55
C GLY A 608 -19.43 -5.95 -0.18
N ILE A 609 -19.73 -5.79 1.11
CA ILE A 609 -20.98 -5.17 1.59
C ILE A 609 -20.98 -3.69 1.21
N ALA A 610 -19.87 -2.98 1.41
CA ALA A 610 -19.77 -1.54 1.13
C ALA A 610 -20.08 -1.21 -0.34
N VAL A 611 -19.43 -1.91 -1.27
CA VAL A 611 -19.66 -1.74 -2.72
C VAL A 611 -21.11 -2.07 -3.10
N THR A 612 -21.68 -3.13 -2.53
CA THR A 612 -23.03 -3.57 -2.88
C THR A 612 -24.14 -2.75 -2.23
N ILE A 613 -23.89 -2.07 -1.10
CA ILE A 613 -24.79 -1.04 -0.54
C ILE A 613 -24.99 0.10 -1.55
N GLU A 614 -23.89 0.63 -2.12
CA GLU A 614 -23.97 1.69 -3.14
C GLU A 614 -24.77 1.23 -4.37
N GLN A 615 -24.56 -0.01 -4.82
CA GLN A 615 -25.30 -0.59 -5.93
C GLN A 615 -26.78 -0.77 -5.64
N CYS A 616 -27.14 -1.26 -4.45
CA CYS A 616 -28.52 -1.42 -3.99
C CYS A 616 -29.25 -0.06 -3.96
N GLN A 617 -28.61 0.99 -3.46
CA GLN A 617 -29.18 2.34 -3.42
C GLN A 617 -29.42 2.93 -4.80
N THR A 618 -28.45 2.78 -5.71
CA THR A 618 -28.43 3.45 -7.00
C THR A 618 -29.21 2.69 -8.09
N LYS A 619 -29.08 1.36 -8.13
CA LYS A 619 -29.67 0.49 -9.16
C LYS A 619 -30.95 -0.23 -8.71
N LYS A 620 -31.30 -0.14 -7.42
CA LYS A 620 -32.40 -0.90 -6.76
C LYS A 620 -32.29 -2.43 -6.91
N ASP A 621 -31.09 -2.92 -7.20
CA ASP A 621 -30.76 -4.34 -7.21
C ASP A 621 -29.96 -4.66 -5.94
N CYS A 622 -30.60 -5.34 -4.99
CA CYS A 622 -30.04 -5.67 -3.70
C CYS A 622 -29.59 -7.14 -3.57
N ASP A 623 -29.70 -7.94 -4.64
CA ASP A 623 -29.27 -9.34 -4.60
C ASP A 623 -27.76 -9.51 -4.34
N PRO A 624 -26.88 -8.69 -4.95
CA PRO A 624 -25.47 -8.72 -4.60
C PRO A 624 -25.18 -8.41 -3.11
N LEU A 625 -25.93 -7.48 -2.51
CA LEU A 625 -25.80 -7.16 -1.07
C LEU A 625 -26.19 -8.37 -0.19
N ARG A 626 -27.29 -9.05 -0.51
CA ARG A 626 -27.68 -10.29 0.19
C ARG A 626 -26.60 -11.35 0.11
N GLN A 627 -26.01 -11.53 -1.07
CA GLN A 627 -24.91 -12.49 -1.28
C GLN A 627 -23.69 -12.14 -0.44
N GLN A 628 -23.24 -10.89 -0.40
CA GLN A 628 -22.07 -10.48 0.37
C GLN A 628 -22.28 -10.64 1.89
N ILE A 629 -23.47 -10.33 2.39
CA ILE A 629 -23.83 -10.57 3.80
C ILE A 629 -23.85 -12.07 4.10
N ALA A 630 -24.41 -12.89 3.21
CA ALA A 630 -24.44 -14.35 3.39
C ALA A 630 -23.04 -14.96 3.40
N LEU A 631 -22.14 -14.53 2.50
CA LEU A 631 -20.74 -14.95 2.49
C LEU A 631 -20.04 -14.61 3.81
N LEU A 632 -20.25 -13.42 4.34
CA LEU A 632 -19.67 -13.03 5.63
C LEU A 632 -20.22 -13.86 6.79
N ILE A 633 -21.53 -14.14 6.82
CA ILE A 633 -22.15 -15.02 7.83
C ILE A 633 -21.53 -16.42 7.81
N VAL A 634 -21.36 -17.00 6.62
CA VAL A 634 -20.75 -18.33 6.44
C VAL A 634 -19.30 -18.33 6.91
N SER A 635 -18.50 -17.34 6.50
CA SER A 635 -17.10 -17.25 6.90
C SER A 635 -16.91 -17.05 8.40
N VAL A 636 -17.73 -16.21 9.05
CA VAL A 636 -17.70 -16.04 10.51
C VAL A 636 -18.11 -17.35 11.22
N HIS A 637 -19.11 -18.08 10.69
CA HIS A 637 -19.48 -19.38 11.24
C HIS A 637 -18.33 -20.39 11.15
N GLN A 638 -17.69 -20.51 9.98
CA GLN A 638 -16.54 -21.39 9.77
C GLN A 638 -15.36 -21.02 10.70
N ALA A 639 -15.13 -19.72 10.91
CA ALA A 639 -14.09 -19.24 11.83
C ALA A 639 -14.36 -19.68 13.28
N VAL A 640 -15.64 -19.69 13.73
CA VAL A 640 -16.05 -20.25 15.03
C VAL A 640 -15.73 -21.73 15.12
N GLU A 641 -16.13 -22.51 14.11
CA GLU A 641 -15.92 -23.96 14.09
C GLU A 641 -14.44 -24.33 14.17
N ILE A 642 -13.56 -23.63 13.44
CA ILE A 642 -12.11 -23.89 13.46
C ILE A 642 -11.51 -23.66 14.84
N ILE A 643 -11.85 -22.58 15.54
CA ILE A 643 -11.23 -22.25 16.84
C ILE A 643 -11.89 -22.93 18.04
N GLN A 644 -13.11 -23.46 17.91
CA GLN A 644 -13.83 -24.18 18.98
C GLN A 644 -13.51 -25.67 19.08
N ASP A 645 -12.76 -26.25 18.14
CA ASP A 645 -12.49 -27.67 18.05
C ASP A 645 -11.82 -28.27 19.31
N GLU A 646 -12.07 -29.56 19.57
CA GLU A 646 -11.78 -30.33 20.80
C GLU A 646 -10.31 -30.63 21.09
N ILE A 647 -9.33 -30.09 20.35
CA ILE A 647 -7.90 -30.34 20.62
C ILE A 647 -7.54 -30.01 22.07
N PHE A 648 -8.12 -28.94 22.61
CA PHE A 648 -7.80 -28.47 23.96
C PHE A 648 -8.44 -29.33 25.08
N ILE A 649 -9.50 -30.07 24.77
CA ILE A 649 -10.16 -30.99 25.74
C ILE A 649 -9.23 -32.14 26.12
N ARG A 650 -8.25 -32.51 25.27
CA ARG A 650 -7.30 -33.59 25.52
C ARG A 650 -6.20 -33.24 26.54
N TYR A 651 -6.00 -31.95 26.81
CA TYR A 651 -4.92 -31.43 27.65
C TYR A 651 -5.42 -30.63 28.86
N SER A 652 -6.73 -30.43 28.99
CA SER A 652 -7.39 -29.88 30.20
C SER A 652 -7.72 -31.00 31.20
#